data_c21788b80d4a75e4a132c7308a77a427
#
_entry.id   c21788b80d4a75e4a132c7308a77a427
#
_cell.length_a   1.000
_cell.length_b   1.000
_cell.length_c   1.000
_cell.angle_alpha   90.00
_cell.angle_beta   90.00
_cell.angle_gamma   90.00
#
_symmetry.space_group_name_H-M   'P 1'
#
loop_
_entity.id
_entity.type
_entity.pdbx_description
1 polymer ?
#
loop_
_entity_poly.entity_id
_entity_poly.type
_entity_poly.pdbx_seq_one_letter_code
_entity_poly.pdbx_strand_id
1 'polypeptide(L)'
;MKRYITNILTAVSLLCLAVACNDVILSEHVGETGYLSVSLGMDDEVLTKAQTPPKADMAFKLEVKGTKKDTVIADHRTVTQDKPIELPVGKYTLAATYGTPEAIGFNKPYYKGEAQTTITTDDLVKTNVVCKLANVMVTVEFDKSIVDNFKEYKVIVEDGKGSGFNYSSKSDNLKEKGYLPAKGKLVWHLVLTNDNGENFVAEDTYTDIQAQHHYNIKFALSENSTGDGYSAIKLVVDNTVNEDTREIELDFSESQLPSFTPNTGFDVTNEMSVPVGDDSKKELTFSAPDGIRSLILAVDNNVPTRSALKMYELVEASQADINALAAKGIKAQSIAYGATSAVIDITDYIKSLPTGEYNVDITLYDTKGHVTSCPIDFSIISDVDADMVSITPWAKFALAKGKYFSSSVPEGTTFMYKKASASSWTSVSSSALKFNTSSKTFEAEIGGLDGGTKYLIKAVSSNDTETREVEFTTGSAGTLYNLNFDDWYQDGKVWYPYAKGADPSIWDSANKGAATFIGSSTSPVEGSDAVKGKAARMESKYAVIAFAAGNLYTGKFGKIDGVGAQLDWGVPFSSRPVALKGYYKYTSKPINRTGDGMGSYKNKPDRAQITIALTDWNSVFRINTKNGDFVDFNGSDIIAFGRLESDQSHSDYVEFTIPLEYRYTDKTPKYIVISAAASYLGDYFTGGEGSTLYLDELWLEYDVTKLTDEQKSKVHYK
;
A
#
# COMPACT_ATOMS: atom_id res chain seq x y z
N MET A 1 27.91 41.18 -9.22
CA MET A 1 26.69 40.40 -9.49
C MET A 1 26.55 39.95 -10.98
N LYS A 2 27.31 40.44 -11.93
CA LYS A 2 27.27 40.00 -13.34
C LYS A 2 28.27 38.88 -13.74
N ARG A 3 29.15 38.45 -12.85
CA ARG A 3 30.14 37.37 -13.10
C ARG A 3 29.76 35.98 -12.58
N TYR A 4 28.65 35.87 -11.82
CA TYR A 4 28.16 34.57 -11.29
C TYR A 4 27.06 33.92 -12.14
N ILE A 5 26.42 34.70 -13.04
CA ILE A 5 25.32 34.20 -13.88
C ILE A 5 25.87 33.49 -15.12
N THR A 6 27.07 33.82 -15.60
CA THR A 6 27.67 33.21 -16.80
C THR A 6 28.24 31.82 -16.54
N ASN A 7 28.62 31.51 -15.31
CA ASN A 7 29.15 30.17 -14.95
C ASN A 7 28.06 29.16 -14.60
N ILE A 8 26.82 29.59 -14.34
CA ILE A 8 25.68 28.68 -14.07
C ILE A 8 25.03 28.24 -15.40
N LEU A 9 25.03 29.08 -16.41
CA LEU A 9 24.51 28.71 -17.76
C LEU A 9 25.44 27.74 -18.50
N THR A 10 26.75 27.79 -18.26
CA THR A 10 27.71 26.84 -18.89
C THR A 10 27.73 25.48 -18.18
N ALA A 11 27.38 25.40 -16.90
CA ALA A 11 27.25 24.12 -16.16
C ALA A 11 25.93 23.38 -16.46
N VAL A 12 24.85 24.11 -16.74
CA VAL A 12 23.56 23.53 -17.12
C VAL A 12 23.52 23.05 -18.56
N SER A 13 24.26 23.70 -19.50
CA SER A 13 24.38 23.20 -20.87
C SER A 13 25.30 21.99 -21.03
N LEU A 14 26.21 21.73 -20.06
CA LEU A 14 27.05 20.53 -20.07
C LEU A 14 26.39 19.33 -19.37
N LEU A 15 25.35 19.53 -18.52
CA LEU A 15 24.63 18.46 -17.86
C LEU A 15 23.45 17.91 -18.68
N CYS A 16 22.98 18.65 -19.69
CA CYS A 16 21.94 18.15 -20.62
C CYS A 16 22.49 17.35 -21.79
N LEU A 17 23.81 17.22 -21.93
CA LEU A 17 24.47 16.41 -22.97
C LEU A 17 24.91 15.03 -22.48
N ALA A 18 24.66 14.67 -21.22
CA ALA A 18 25.11 13.39 -20.62
C ALA A 18 24.01 12.34 -20.43
N VAL A 19 22.80 12.54 -20.96
CA VAL A 19 21.67 11.57 -20.84
C VAL A 19 21.16 11.07 -22.21
N ALA A 20 21.90 11.30 -23.27
CA ALA A 20 21.54 10.82 -24.61
C ALA A 20 22.78 10.23 -25.35
N CYS A 21 23.49 9.34 -24.68
CA CYS A 21 24.49 8.50 -25.35
C CYS A 21 24.46 7.12 -24.72
N ASN A 22 23.59 6.26 -25.25
CA ASN A 22 23.85 4.83 -25.19
C ASN A 22 24.40 4.41 -26.56
N ASP A 23 25.71 4.15 -26.56
CA ASP A 23 26.48 3.31 -27.47
C ASP A 23 26.41 3.59 -28.97
N VAL A 24 26.99 4.70 -29.39
CA VAL A 24 27.69 4.73 -30.68
C VAL A 24 29.18 4.55 -30.36
N ILE A 25 29.71 3.35 -30.49
CA ILE A 25 31.16 3.14 -30.59
C ILE A 25 31.57 3.61 -31.99
N LEU A 26 31.89 4.88 -32.08
CA LEU A 26 32.62 5.43 -33.26
C LEU A 26 34.07 4.95 -33.16
N SER A 27 34.43 3.88 -33.86
CA SER A 27 35.83 3.67 -34.24
C SER A 27 36.21 4.76 -35.24
N GLU A 28 37.25 5.54 -34.94
CA GLU A 28 37.82 6.52 -35.89
C GLU A 28 38.23 5.79 -37.17
N HIS A 29 37.37 5.86 -38.19
CA HIS A 29 37.75 5.53 -39.56
C HIS A 29 37.79 6.82 -40.38
N VAL A 30 38.99 7.27 -40.71
CA VAL A 30 39.24 8.28 -41.75
C VAL A 30 38.85 7.63 -43.08
N GLY A 31 37.57 7.73 -43.47
CA GLY A 31 37.01 7.21 -44.71
C GLY A 31 35.77 8.02 -45.11
N GLU A 32 35.45 8.05 -46.38
CA GLU A 32 34.24 8.68 -46.91
C GLU A 32 32.99 8.08 -46.21
N THR A 33 32.06 8.91 -45.76
CA THR A 33 30.79 8.53 -45.13
C THR A 33 29.60 8.91 -45.99
N GLY A 34 28.47 8.27 -45.74
CA GLY A 34 27.18 8.59 -46.31
C GLY A 34 26.08 8.37 -45.28
N TYR A 35 24.84 8.60 -45.64
CA TYR A 35 23.71 8.57 -44.71
C TYR A 35 22.72 7.48 -45.11
N LEU A 36 22.26 6.72 -44.13
CA LEU A 36 21.21 5.68 -44.27
C LEU A 36 19.92 6.12 -43.58
N SER A 37 18.86 6.25 -44.36
CA SER A 37 17.49 6.34 -43.85
C SER A 37 16.81 4.97 -43.96
N VAL A 38 16.30 4.45 -42.81
CA VAL A 38 15.66 3.14 -42.78
C VAL A 38 14.17 3.31 -42.50
N SER A 39 13.34 2.80 -43.41
CA SER A 39 11.92 2.61 -43.15
C SER A 39 11.66 1.14 -42.82
N LEU A 40 10.77 0.91 -41.86
CA LEU A 40 10.33 -0.43 -41.45
C LEU A 40 8.90 -0.65 -41.95
N GLY A 41 8.68 -1.71 -42.73
CA GLY A 41 7.38 -2.17 -43.16
C GLY A 41 7.04 -3.49 -42.49
N MET A 42 5.76 -3.76 -42.26
CA MET A 42 5.28 -5.12 -41.90
C MET A 42 4.57 -5.71 -43.09
N ASP A 43 4.84 -6.97 -43.35
CA ASP A 43 4.10 -7.81 -44.25
C ASP A 43 3.27 -8.77 -43.40
N ASP A 44 2.01 -8.41 -43.19
CA ASP A 44 1.02 -9.23 -42.50
C ASP A 44 0.36 -10.23 -43.49
N GLU A 45 1.09 -10.70 -44.53
CA GLU A 45 0.58 -11.73 -45.41
C GLU A 45 0.27 -13.05 -44.69
N VAL A 46 -0.51 -12.95 -43.65
CA VAL A 46 -1.32 -14.07 -43.20
C VAL A 46 -2.68 -14.01 -43.89
N LEU A 47 -3.13 -12.93 -44.48
CA LEU A 47 -4.48 -12.85 -45.13
C LEU A 47 -4.74 -11.69 -46.11
N THR A 48 -3.87 -10.73 -46.33
CA THR A 48 -4.12 -9.69 -47.35
C THR A 48 -2.86 -9.19 -48.04
N LYS A 49 -2.92 -9.02 -49.33
CA LYS A 49 -1.85 -8.51 -50.22
C LYS A 49 -1.42 -7.07 -50.03
N ALA A 50 -1.68 -6.46 -48.87
CA ALA A 50 -1.33 -5.09 -48.56
C ALA A 50 -0.27 -5.03 -47.46
N GLN A 51 0.86 -4.42 -47.72
CA GLN A 51 1.85 -4.10 -46.68
C GLN A 51 1.22 -3.16 -45.68
N THR A 52 1.11 -3.62 -44.43
CA THR A 52 0.64 -2.80 -43.32
C THR A 52 1.85 -2.14 -42.66
N PRO A 53 1.88 -0.81 -42.46
CA PRO A 53 2.95 -0.20 -41.69
C PRO A 53 2.87 -0.66 -40.23
N PRO A 54 4.01 -0.85 -39.56
CA PRO A 54 4.02 -1.20 -38.14
C PRO A 54 3.20 -0.20 -37.32
N LYS A 55 2.49 -0.68 -36.29
CA LYS A 55 1.78 0.22 -35.36
C LYS A 55 2.77 1.15 -34.65
N ALA A 56 2.37 2.37 -34.36
CA ALA A 56 3.23 3.40 -33.81
C ALA A 56 3.88 3.06 -32.44
N ASP A 57 3.33 2.08 -31.74
CA ASP A 57 3.80 1.60 -30.43
C ASP A 57 4.79 0.41 -30.51
N MET A 58 5.04 -0.11 -31.73
CA MET A 58 5.94 -1.27 -31.90
C MET A 58 7.40 -0.81 -31.97
N ALA A 59 8.20 -1.17 -30.98
CA ALA A 59 9.63 -0.92 -30.95
C ALA A 59 10.42 -2.07 -31.57
N PHE A 60 10.90 -1.89 -32.79
CA PHE A 60 11.77 -2.85 -33.48
C PHE A 60 13.23 -2.70 -33.06
N LYS A 61 13.91 -3.81 -32.83
CA LYS A 61 15.36 -3.84 -32.76
C LYS A 61 15.90 -3.85 -34.20
N LEU A 62 16.71 -2.85 -34.56
CA LEU A 62 17.39 -2.74 -35.86
C LEU A 62 18.88 -2.97 -35.66
N GLU A 63 19.44 -3.95 -36.37
CA GLU A 63 20.86 -4.22 -36.43
C GLU A 63 21.37 -3.87 -37.85
N VAL A 64 22.42 -3.06 -37.94
CA VAL A 64 23.07 -2.68 -39.19
C VAL A 64 24.49 -3.24 -39.15
N LYS A 65 24.80 -4.20 -40.02
CA LYS A 65 26.07 -4.91 -40.05
C LYS A 65 26.81 -4.68 -41.39
N GLY A 66 28.00 -4.12 -41.32
CA GLY A 66 28.89 -3.95 -42.49
C GLY A 66 29.61 -5.27 -42.84
N THR A 67 30.04 -5.37 -44.11
CA THR A 67 30.81 -6.52 -44.60
C THR A 67 32.24 -6.55 -44.05
N LYS A 68 32.76 -5.43 -43.54
CA LYS A 68 34.00 -5.39 -42.75
C LYS A 68 33.66 -5.62 -41.29
N LYS A 69 34.38 -6.47 -40.63
CA LYS A 69 34.07 -7.16 -39.37
C LYS A 69 33.70 -6.25 -38.14
N ASP A 70 33.83 -4.92 -38.27
CA ASP A 70 33.86 -4.02 -37.10
C ASP A 70 32.72 -2.97 -37.03
N THR A 71 31.72 -3.02 -37.88
CA THR A 71 30.65 -2.04 -37.87
C THR A 71 29.29 -2.74 -37.62
N VAL A 72 28.93 -2.90 -36.37
CA VAL A 72 27.59 -3.34 -35.95
C VAL A 72 26.96 -2.16 -35.18
N ILE A 73 25.88 -1.63 -35.70
CA ILE A 73 25.07 -0.63 -35.01
C ILE A 73 23.77 -1.35 -34.62
N ALA A 74 23.49 -1.43 -33.34
CA ALA A 74 22.21 -1.93 -32.81
C ALA A 74 21.41 -0.72 -32.32
N ASP A 75 20.21 -0.51 -32.87
CA ASP A 75 19.31 0.57 -32.45
C ASP A 75 17.90 0.00 -32.28
N HIS A 76 17.18 0.47 -31.27
CA HIS A 76 15.76 0.20 -31.09
C HIS A 76 14.95 1.32 -31.71
N ARG A 77 14.29 1.04 -32.83
CA ARG A 77 13.47 2.03 -33.54
C ARG A 77 12.00 1.74 -33.45
N THR A 78 11.23 2.77 -33.17
CA THR A 78 9.78 2.76 -33.42
C THR A 78 9.53 3.20 -34.87
N VAL A 79 8.41 2.83 -35.43
CA VAL A 79 7.98 3.14 -36.81
C VAL A 79 8.05 4.63 -37.15
N THR A 80 7.94 5.48 -36.17
CA THR A 80 7.88 6.94 -36.31
C THR A 80 9.26 7.63 -36.26
N GLN A 81 10.35 6.88 -36.08
CA GLN A 81 11.70 7.44 -35.96
C GLN A 81 12.48 7.26 -37.26
N ASP A 82 12.38 8.24 -38.15
CA ASP A 82 13.27 8.34 -39.32
C ASP A 82 14.46 9.27 -38.98
N LYS A 83 15.50 8.69 -38.39
CA LYS A 83 16.78 9.40 -38.17
C LYS A 83 17.82 8.78 -39.08
N PRO A 84 18.41 9.55 -40.01
CA PRO A 84 19.54 9.08 -40.82
C PRO A 84 20.69 8.60 -39.94
N ILE A 85 21.28 7.49 -40.31
CA ILE A 85 22.45 6.89 -39.65
C ILE A 85 23.67 7.22 -40.54
N GLU A 86 24.67 7.89 -40.01
CA GLU A 86 25.93 8.12 -40.70
C GLU A 86 26.75 6.82 -40.65
N LEU A 87 27.20 6.35 -41.83
CA LEU A 87 27.93 5.10 -41.96
C LEU A 87 29.07 5.27 -42.95
N PRO A 88 30.22 4.59 -42.77
CA PRO A 88 31.26 4.50 -43.79
C PRO A 88 30.71 3.95 -45.10
N VAL A 89 31.27 4.40 -46.22
CA VAL A 89 30.96 3.87 -47.56
C VAL A 89 31.20 2.35 -47.61
N GLY A 90 30.17 1.62 -48.03
CA GLY A 90 30.26 0.16 -48.08
C GLY A 90 28.92 -0.56 -48.20
N LYS A 91 28.98 -1.89 -48.19
CA LYS A 91 27.77 -2.74 -48.21
C LYS A 91 27.37 -3.10 -46.81
N TYR A 92 26.06 -3.04 -46.54
CA TYR A 92 25.46 -3.32 -45.24
C TYR A 92 24.30 -4.27 -45.39
N THR A 93 24.14 -5.11 -44.35
CA THR A 93 22.94 -5.93 -44.13
C THR A 93 22.20 -5.32 -42.95
N LEU A 94 20.92 -5.04 -43.13
CA LEU A 94 20.01 -4.57 -42.12
C LEU A 94 19.17 -5.76 -41.67
N ALA A 95 19.06 -5.99 -40.36
CA ALA A 95 18.16 -6.96 -39.77
C ALA A 95 17.26 -6.27 -38.74
N ALA A 96 15.96 -6.38 -38.94
CA ALA A 96 14.98 -5.82 -38.01
C ALA A 96 14.18 -6.96 -37.37
N THR A 97 13.98 -6.87 -36.04
CA THR A 97 13.20 -7.85 -35.28
C THR A 97 12.29 -7.15 -34.28
N TYR A 98 11.12 -7.75 -34.04
CA TYR A 98 10.19 -7.38 -32.98
C TYR A 98 9.67 -8.63 -32.27
N GLY A 99 9.62 -8.62 -30.94
CA GLY A 99 9.23 -9.79 -30.16
C GLY A 99 10.38 -10.77 -29.92
N THR A 100 10.05 -11.95 -29.43
CA THR A 100 11.02 -12.99 -29.05
C THR A 100 10.79 -14.26 -29.88
N PRO A 101 11.83 -14.87 -30.48
CA PRO A 101 11.68 -16.01 -31.38
C PRO A 101 10.95 -17.21 -30.78
N GLU A 102 11.18 -17.50 -29.50
CA GLU A 102 10.65 -18.67 -28.79
C GLU A 102 9.42 -18.32 -27.92
N ALA A 103 8.85 -17.12 -28.06
CA ALA A 103 7.70 -16.70 -27.27
C ALA A 103 6.44 -17.49 -27.70
N ILE A 104 5.74 -18.03 -26.71
CA ILE A 104 4.46 -18.73 -26.84
C ILE A 104 3.42 -17.97 -26.04
N GLY A 105 2.20 -17.84 -26.60
CA GLY A 105 1.05 -17.24 -25.91
C GLY A 105 0.34 -16.18 -26.70
N PHE A 106 -0.66 -15.53 -26.06
CA PHE A 106 -1.48 -14.51 -26.68
C PHE A 106 -0.70 -13.20 -26.90
N ASN A 107 -0.99 -12.54 -28.04
CA ASN A 107 -0.43 -11.23 -28.39
C ASN A 107 1.11 -11.18 -28.39
N LYS A 108 1.78 -12.29 -28.73
CA LYS A 108 3.24 -12.42 -28.81
C LYS A 108 3.75 -12.68 -30.24
N PRO A 109 3.47 -11.79 -31.20
CA PRO A 109 4.01 -11.95 -32.55
C PRO A 109 5.53 -11.76 -32.54
N TYR A 110 6.23 -12.52 -33.35
CA TYR A 110 7.64 -12.34 -33.65
C TYR A 110 7.79 -11.99 -35.12
N TYR A 111 8.23 -10.80 -35.41
CA TYR A 111 8.52 -10.32 -36.77
C TYR A 111 10.02 -10.27 -37.01
N LYS A 112 10.42 -10.67 -38.22
CA LYS A 112 11.80 -10.61 -38.69
C LYS A 112 11.85 -10.12 -40.12
N GLY A 113 12.79 -9.22 -40.44
CA GLY A 113 13.06 -8.74 -41.81
C GLY A 113 14.54 -8.49 -42.03
N GLU A 114 14.97 -8.70 -43.25
CA GLU A 114 16.35 -8.41 -43.67
C GLU A 114 16.35 -7.63 -45.01
N ALA A 115 17.30 -6.70 -45.16
CA ALA A 115 17.55 -5.99 -46.40
C ALA A 115 19.04 -5.73 -46.57
N GLN A 116 19.47 -5.62 -47.81
CA GLN A 116 20.83 -5.21 -48.12
C GLN A 116 20.84 -3.82 -48.73
N THR A 117 21.86 -3.05 -48.41
CA THR A 117 22.04 -1.69 -48.94
C THR A 117 23.52 -1.39 -49.18
N THR A 118 23.78 -0.37 -50.00
CA THR A 118 25.15 0.13 -50.25
C THR A 118 25.17 1.61 -49.97
N ILE A 119 26.02 2.02 -49.07
CA ILE A 119 26.23 3.44 -48.72
C ILE A 119 27.27 4.03 -49.66
N THR A 120 26.95 5.17 -50.24
CA THR A 120 27.79 5.95 -51.15
C THR A 120 28.14 7.28 -50.50
N THR A 121 29.21 7.91 -50.94
CA THR A 121 29.75 9.16 -50.37
C THR A 121 28.72 10.29 -50.43
N ASP A 122 28.48 10.95 -49.31
CA ASP A 122 27.61 12.13 -49.13
C ASP A 122 26.15 11.97 -49.58
N ASP A 123 25.70 10.75 -49.92
CA ASP A 123 24.34 10.46 -50.36
C ASP A 123 23.47 10.00 -49.19
N LEU A 124 22.17 10.36 -49.26
CA LEU A 124 21.13 9.79 -48.40
C LEU A 124 20.51 8.53 -49.06
N VAL A 125 20.98 7.37 -48.66
CA VAL A 125 20.42 6.10 -49.14
C VAL A 125 19.18 5.73 -48.33
N LYS A 126 18.06 5.49 -48.97
CA LYS A 126 16.81 5.04 -48.35
C LYS A 126 16.64 3.55 -48.55
N THR A 127 16.48 2.82 -47.47
CA THR A 127 16.27 1.34 -47.49
C THR A 127 15.04 0.99 -46.71
N ASN A 128 14.16 0.18 -47.31
CA ASN A 128 12.98 -0.37 -46.63
C ASN A 128 13.27 -1.80 -46.17
N VAL A 129 13.06 -2.08 -44.87
CA VAL A 129 13.11 -3.45 -44.30
C VAL A 129 11.71 -3.93 -44.06
N VAL A 130 11.25 -4.91 -44.83
CA VAL A 130 9.94 -5.53 -44.67
C VAL A 130 10.06 -6.69 -43.69
N CYS A 131 9.43 -6.53 -42.53
CA CYS A 131 9.41 -7.56 -41.50
C CYS A 131 8.17 -8.46 -41.67
N LYS A 132 8.40 -9.75 -41.71
CA LYS A 132 7.36 -10.79 -41.85
C LYS A 132 7.16 -11.48 -40.51
N LEU A 133 5.96 -12.00 -40.28
CA LEU A 133 5.67 -12.83 -39.12
C LEU A 133 6.57 -14.08 -39.19
N ALA A 134 7.41 -14.27 -38.20
CA ALA A 134 8.39 -15.37 -38.16
C ALA A 134 7.98 -16.51 -37.22
N ASN A 135 6.83 -16.40 -36.59
CA ASN A 135 6.17 -17.45 -35.85
C ASN A 135 4.81 -17.82 -36.50
N VAL A 136 4.08 -18.74 -35.89
CA VAL A 136 2.76 -19.21 -36.33
C VAL A 136 1.73 -18.43 -35.54
N MET A 137 0.62 -18.03 -36.18
CA MET A 137 -0.55 -17.46 -35.53
C MET A 137 -1.65 -18.49 -35.44
N VAL A 138 -2.34 -18.57 -34.31
CA VAL A 138 -3.47 -19.45 -34.05
C VAL A 138 -4.66 -18.62 -33.57
N THR A 139 -5.84 -18.96 -34.09
CA THR A 139 -7.14 -18.53 -33.56
C THR A 139 -8.06 -19.71 -33.49
N VAL A 140 -9.07 -19.61 -32.61
CA VAL A 140 -10.06 -20.68 -32.42
C VAL A 140 -11.44 -20.10 -32.59
N GLU A 141 -12.29 -20.84 -33.31
CA GLU A 141 -13.70 -20.52 -33.46
C GLU A 141 -14.57 -21.70 -33.03
N PHE A 142 -15.59 -21.44 -32.24
CA PHE A 142 -16.60 -22.46 -31.90
C PHE A 142 -17.88 -22.13 -32.66
N ASP A 143 -18.32 -23.13 -33.48
CA ASP A 143 -19.60 -22.99 -34.17
C ASP A 143 -20.77 -22.96 -33.20
N LYS A 144 -21.89 -22.40 -33.68
CA LYS A 144 -23.11 -22.30 -32.86
C LYS A 144 -23.58 -23.68 -32.36
N SER A 145 -23.34 -24.75 -33.11
CA SER A 145 -23.64 -26.13 -32.67
C SER A 145 -22.89 -26.54 -31.40
N ILE A 146 -21.66 -26.03 -31.18
CA ILE A 146 -20.92 -26.24 -29.93
C ILE A 146 -21.48 -25.31 -28.84
N VAL A 147 -21.62 -24.03 -29.15
CA VAL A 147 -22.04 -23.00 -28.17
C VAL A 147 -23.42 -23.27 -27.59
N ASP A 148 -24.36 -23.77 -28.39
CA ASP A 148 -25.74 -24.04 -27.99
C ASP A 148 -25.92 -25.38 -27.24
N ASN A 149 -24.95 -26.32 -27.35
CA ASN A 149 -25.09 -27.67 -26.80
C ASN A 149 -24.12 -27.98 -25.64
N PHE A 150 -23.14 -27.10 -25.37
CA PHE A 150 -22.18 -27.31 -24.29
C PHE A 150 -22.13 -26.10 -23.40
N LYS A 151 -22.24 -26.32 -22.08
CA LYS A 151 -22.14 -25.32 -21.05
C LYS A 151 -20.75 -24.67 -21.01
N GLU A 152 -19.72 -25.47 -21.23
CA GLU A 152 -18.33 -25.05 -21.23
C GLU A 152 -17.59 -25.71 -22.39
N TYR A 153 -16.71 -24.92 -23.01
CA TYR A 153 -15.83 -25.41 -24.08
C TYR A 153 -14.48 -24.74 -23.96
N LYS A 154 -13.44 -25.55 -24.13
CA LYS A 154 -12.06 -25.15 -23.97
C LYS A 154 -11.19 -25.87 -24.99
N VAL A 155 -10.20 -25.16 -25.52
CA VAL A 155 -9.15 -25.83 -26.32
C VAL A 155 -7.79 -25.36 -25.82
N ILE A 156 -6.91 -26.29 -25.57
CA ILE A 156 -5.51 -26.08 -25.25
C ILE A 156 -4.71 -26.24 -26.54
N VAL A 157 -3.84 -25.29 -26.85
CA VAL A 157 -2.95 -25.31 -28.02
C VAL A 157 -1.53 -25.31 -27.54
N GLU A 158 -0.70 -26.22 -28.01
CA GLU A 158 0.69 -26.38 -27.58
C GLU A 158 1.66 -26.71 -28.72
N ASP A 159 2.98 -26.58 -28.44
CA ASP A 159 4.08 -26.76 -29.42
C ASP A 159 4.59 -28.20 -29.59
N GLY A 160 3.91 -29.19 -28.99
CA GLY A 160 4.34 -30.60 -28.95
C GLY A 160 5.54 -30.82 -28.01
N LYS A 161 5.91 -29.83 -27.18
CA LYS A 161 6.98 -29.93 -26.20
C LYS A 161 6.51 -29.52 -24.79
N GLY A 162 5.20 -29.38 -24.62
CA GLY A 162 4.58 -29.00 -23.37
C GLY A 162 4.59 -27.51 -23.10
N SER A 163 4.62 -26.67 -24.10
CA SER A 163 4.43 -25.21 -23.94
C SER A 163 3.27 -24.76 -24.82
N GLY A 164 2.28 -24.07 -24.22
CA GLY A 164 1.06 -23.72 -24.91
C GLY A 164 0.27 -22.58 -24.24
N PHE A 165 -0.98 -22.46 -24.69
CA PHE A 165 -1.98 -21.52 -24.17
C PHE A 165 -3.38 -22.11 -24.40
N ASN A 166 -4.38 -21.59 -23.68
CA ASN A 166 -5.74 -22.10 -23.79
C ASN A 166 -6.73 -21.01 -24.21
N TYR A 167 -7.73 -21.42 -25.00
CA TYR A 167 -8.95 -20.67 -25.25
C TYR A 167 -10.08 -21.29 -24.43
N SER A 168 -10.89 -20.48 -23.75
CA SER A 168 -11.95 -20.99 -22.88
C SER A 168 -13.19 -20.10 -22.93
N SER A 169 -14.36 -20.72 -22.91
CA SER A 169 -15.65 -20.03 -22.76
C SER A 169 -15.77 -19.28 -21.43
N LYS A 170 -14.95 -19.59 -20.43
CA LYS A 170 -14.89 -18.92 -19.12
C LYS A 170 -13.95 -17.72 -19.08
N SER A 171 -13.23 -17.44 -20.16
CA SER A 171 -12.27 -16.33 -20.22
C SER A 171 -12.51 -15.46 -21.45
N ASP A 172 -12.08 -14.20 -21.39
CA ASP A 172 -12.24 -13.22 -22.48
C ASP A 172 -11.28 -13.45 -23.66
N ASN A 173 -10.57 -14.59 -23.68
CA ASN A 173 -9.47 -14.84 -24.60
C ASN A 173 -9.88 -15.53 -25.93
N LEU A 174 -11.14 -15.88 -26.12
CA LEU A 174 -11.63 -16.55 -27.34
C LEU A 174 -11.36 -15.77 -28.65
N LYS A 175 -11.18 -14.45 -28.55
CA LYS A 175 -10.89 -13.57 -29.69
C LYS A 175 -9.42 -13.20 -29.82
N GLU A 176 -8.61 -13.64 -28.89
CA GLU A 176 -7.19 -13.32 -28.85
C GLU A 176 -6.41 -14.12 -29.91
N LYS A 177 -5.32 -13.53 -30.39
CA LYS A 177 -4.39 -14.21 -31.32
C LYS A 177 -3.29 -14.89 -30.51
N GLY A 178 -3.24 -16.21 -30.57
CA GLY A 178 -2.15 -17.00 -30.00
C GLY A 178 -0.97 -17.12 -30.97
N TYR A 179 0.23 -17.27 -30.45
CA TYR A 179 1.45 -17.39 -31.24
C TYR A 179 2.32 -18.52 -30.72
N LEU A 180 2.95 -19.23 -31.65
CA LEU A 180 3.86 -20.36 -31.41
C LEU A 180 5.10 -20.21 -32.29
N PRO A 181 6.29 -20.69 -31.89
CA PRO A 181 7.43 -20.78 -32.77
C PRO A 181 7.12 -21.65 -34.02
N ALA A 182 7.58 -21.22 -35.19
CA ALA A 182 7.40 -21.95 -36.42
C ALA A 182 8.37 -23.14 -36.52
N LYS A 183 8.33 -24.02 -35.51
CA LYS A 183 9.21 -25.20 -35.41
C LYS A 183 8.46 -26.33 -34.70
N GLY A 184 8.47 -27.51 -35.29
CA GLY A 184 7.90 -28.71 -34.67
C GLY A 184 6.43 -28.90 -34.97
N LYS A 185 5.61 -29.02 -33.94
CA LYS A 185 4.21 -29.41 -34.05
C LYS A 185 3.31 -28.35 -33.45
N LEU A 186 2.07 -28.31 -33.88
CA LEU A 186 0.97 -27.66 -33.17
C LEU A 186 0.01 -28.80 -32.76
N VAL A 187 -0.13 -28.96 -31.46
CA VAL A 187 -1.07 -29.92 -30.86
C VAL A 187 -2.21 -29.14 -30.25
N TRP A 188 -3.43 -29.63 -30.43
CA TRP A 188 -4.56 -29.03 -29.71
C TRP A 188 -5.38 -30.14 -29.04
N HIS A 189 -5.94 -29.78 -27.87
CA HIS A 189 -6.81 -30.60 -27.04
C HIS A 189 -8.11 -29.88 -26.79
N LEU A 190 -9.21 -30.35 -27.34
CA LEU A 190 -10.55 -29.83 -27.13
C LEU A 190 -11.20 -30.50 -25.93
N VAL A 191 -11.83 -29.74 -25.06
CA VAL A 191 -12.67 -30.22 -23.97
C VAL A 191 -14.02 -29.52 -24.05
N LEU A 192 -15.10 -30.29 -24.12
CA LEU A 192 -16.47 -29.83 -24.12
C LEU A 192 -17.18 -30.38 -22.88
N THR A 193 -17.95 -29.55 -22.17
CA THR A 193 -18.74 -29.96 -21.01
C THR A 193 -20.21 -29.66 -21.28
N ASN A 194 -21.09 -30.68 -21.21
CA ASN A 194 -22.52 -30.53 -21.40
C ASN A 194 -23.21 -29.99 -20.11
N ASP A 195 -24.51 -29.76 -20.16
CA ASP A 195 -25.31 -29.27 -19.03
C ASP A 195 -25.33 -30.25 -17.85
N ASN A 196 -25.15 -31.55 -18.10
CA ASN A 196 -25.07 -32.58 -17.07
C ASN A 196 -23.69 -32.63 -16.36
N GLY A 197 -22.70 -31.88 -16.87
CA GLY A 197 -21.32 -31.90 -16.36
C GLY A 197 -20.47 -33.02 -16.97
N GLU A 198 -20.94 -33.68 -18.02
CA GLU A 198 -20.19 -34.69 -18.75
C GLU A 198 -19.19 -34.03 -19.70
N ASN A 199 -17.97 -34.53 -19.72
CA ASN A 199 -16.90 -33.96 -20.52
C ASN A 199 -16.60 -34.83 -21.75
N PHE A 200 -16.39 -34.18 -22.88
CA PHE A 200 -16.06 -34.79 -24.16
C PHE A 200 -14.74 -34.23 -24.66
N VAL A 201 -13.89 -35.04 -25.24
CA VAL A 201 -12.55 -34.63 -25.67
C VAL A 201 -12.29 -35.01 -27.09
N ALA A 202 -11.51 -34.17 -27.75
CA ALA A 202 -10.87 -34.43 -29.00
C ALA A 202 -9.47 -33.84 -29.03
N GLU A 203 -8.54 -34.47 -29.71
CA GLU A 203 -7.18 -33.99 -29.91
C GLU A 203 -6.68 -34.27 -31.31
N ASP A 204 -5.83 -33.42 -31.85
CA ASP A 204 -5.10 -33.67 -33.07
C ASP A 204 -3.79 -32.88 -33.12
N THR A 205 -2.92 -33.25 -34.08
CA THR A 205 -1.58 -32.71 -34.21
C THR A 205 -1.32 -32.30 -35.65
N TYR A 206 -0.90 -31.05 -35.83
CA TYR A 206 -0.30 -30.57 -37.08
C TYR A 206 1.21 -30.71 -37.01
N THR A 207 1.77 -31.47 -37.96
CA THR A 207 3.22 -31.55 -38.17
C THR A 207 3.62 -30.55 -39.25
N ASP A 208 4.88 -30.13 -39.25
CA ASP A 208 5.45 -29.23 -40.27
C ASP A 208 4.82 -27.82 -40.32
N ILE A 209 4.49 -27.27 -39.17
CA ILE A 209 4.01 -25.88 -39.08
C ILE A 209 5.07 -24.88 -39.57
N GLN A 210 4.64 -23.89 -40.35
CA GLN A 210 5.52 -22.93 -41.00
C GLN A 210 5.26 -21.48 -40.54
N ALA A 211 6.32 -20.67 -40.52
CA ALA A 211 6.18 -19.24 -40.31
C ALA A 211 5.22 -18.60 -41.31
N GLN A 212 4.60 -17.48 -40.92
CA GLN A 212 3.62 -16.77 -41.74
C GLN A 212 2.31 -17.52 -41.98
N HIS A 213 2.04 -18.62 -41.26
CA HIS A 213 0.78 -19.35 -41.37
C HIS A 213 -0.14 -18.97 -40.19
N HIS A 214 -1.42 -18.80 -40.52
CA HIS A 214 -2.51 -18.66 -39.57
C HIS A 214 -3.33 -19.95 -39.54
N TYR A 215 -3.35 -20.55 -38.36
CA TYR A 215 -4.20 -21.74 -38.12
C TYR A 215 -5.47 -21.23 -37.42
N ASN A 216 -6.57 -21.12 -38.18
CA ASN A 216 -7.89 -20.85 -37.63
C ASN A 216 -8.61 -22.16 -37.40
N ILE A 217 -8.70 -22.63 -36.17
CA ILE A 217 -9.25 -23.94 -35.82
C ILE A 217 -10.72 -23.77 -35.49
N LYS A 218 -11.61 -24.29 -36.35
CA LYS A 218 -13.08 -24.21 -36.14
C LYS A 218 -13.61 -25.56 -35.69
N PHE A 219 -14.31 -25.55 -34.56
CA PHE A 219 -15.00 -26.73 -34.02
C PHE A 219 -16.49 -26.63 -34.26
N ALA A 220 -17.07 -27.68 -34.83
CA ALA A 220 -18.51 -27.84 -35.07
C ALA A 220 -18.95 -29.26 -34.82
N LEU A 221 -20.21 -29.49 -34.43
CA LEU A 221 -20.78 -30.82 -34.39
C LEU A 221 -21.05 -31.31 -35.83
N SER A 222 -20.83 -32.62 -36.11
CA SER A 222 -21.15 -33.21 -37.39
C SER A 222 -22.66 -33.30 -37.61
N GLU A 223 -23.12 -33.03 -38.85
CA GLU A 223 -24.54 -33.14 -39.22
C GLU A 223 -25.08 -34.59 -39.23
N ASN A 224 -24.19 -35.59 -39.11
CA ASN A 224 -24.55 -37.01 -39.17
C ASN A 224 -24.96 -37.60 -37.79
N SER A 225 -25.13 -36.82 -36.78
CA SER A 225 -25.57 -37.24 -35.44
C SER A 225 -27.09 -37.54 -35.45
N THR A 226 -27.47 -38.75 -35.77
CA THR A 226 -28.86 -39.23 -35.63
C THR A 226 -29.06 -39.84 -34.23
N GLY A 227 -29.77 -39.12 -33.36
CA GLY A 227 -30.40 -39.63 -32.13
C GLY A 227 -29.49 -39.86 -30.95
N ASP A 228 -29.79 -39.19 -29.86
CA ASP A 228 -29.39 -39.39 -28.45
C ASP A 228 -27.89 -39.49 -28.07
N GLY A 229 -26.96 -39.21 -28.99
CA GLY A 229 -25.54 -39.17 -28.69
C GLY A 229 -24.77 -38.33 -29.73
N TYR A 230 -23.93 -37.42 -29.28
CA TYR A 230 -23.02 -36.69 -30.17
C TYR A 230 -21.88 -37.63 -30.59
N SER A 231 -21.91 -38.13 -31.83
CA SER A 231 -20.97 -39.18 -32.27
C SER A 231 -19.75 -38.67 -33.04
N ALA A 232 -19.72 -37.43 -33.46
CA ALA A 232 -18.55 -36.86 -34.14
C ALA A 232 -18.46 -35.35 -34.06
N ILE A 233 -17.24 -34.82 -33.99
CA ILE A 233 -16.91 -33.40 -34.11
C ILE A 233 -16.28 -33.15 -35.46
N LYS A 234 -16.81 -32.22 -36.21
CA LYS A 234 -16.26 -31.76 -37.48
C LYS A 234 -15.22 -30.66 -37.21
N LEU A 235 -14.00 -30.93 -37.63
CA LEU A 235 -12.92 -29.96 -37.57
C LEU A 235 -12.71 -29.34 -38.93
N VAL A 236 -12.78 -27.99 -38.98
CA VAL A 236 -12.44 -27.21 -40.18
C VAL A 236 -11.22 -26.37 -39.86
N VAL A 237 -10.12 -26.61 -40.55
CA VAL A 237 -8.91 -25.78 -40.39
C VAL A 237 -8.69 -25.00 -41.69
N ASP A 238 -8.82 -23.68 -41.55
CA ASP A 238 -8.43 -22.76 -42.62
C ASP A 238 -6.97 -22.34 -42.39
N ASN A 239 -6.04 -22.99 -43.10
CA ASN A 239 -4.62 -22.61 -43.07
C ASN A 239 -4.25 -21.74 -44.30
N THR A 240 -5.19 -20.91 -44.78
CA THR A 240 -5.06 -19.99 -45.92
C THR A 240 -4.76 -20.65 -47.30
N VAL A 241 -4.56 -21.96 -47.36
CA VAL A 241 -4.22 -22.67 -48.62
C VAL A 241 -5.10 -23.87 -48.88
N ASN A 242 -5.57 -24.62 -47.86
CA ASN A 242 -6.45 -25.78 -48.03
C ASN A 242 -7.39 -25.96 -46.86
N GLU A 243 -8.68 -26.14 -47.11
CA GLU A 243 -9.67 -26.53 -46.12
C GLU A 243 -9.45 -28.03 -45.81
N ASP A 244 -8.98 -28.36 -44.62
CA ASP A 244 -8.84 -29.73 -44.16
C ASP A 244 -10.00 -30.03 -43.20
N THR A 245 -10.91 -30.90 -43.60
CA THR A 245 -12.06 -31.32 -42.81
C THR A 245 -11.79 -32.69 -42.23
N ARG A 246 -11.73 -32.79 -40.89
CA ARG A 246 -11.55 -34.07 -40.17
C ARG A 246 -12.76 -34.29 -39.27
N GLU A 247 -13.29 -35.51 -39.29
CA GLU A 247 -14.28 -36.00 -38.34
C GLU A 247 -13.57 -36.83 -37.27
N ILE A 248 -13.80 -36.50 -36.01
CA ILE A 248 -13.24 -37.18 -34.84
C ILE A 248 -14.41 -37.84 -34.13
N GLU A 249 -14.36 -39.17 -33.98
CA GLU A 249 -15.39 -39.94 -33.32
C GLU A 249 -15.17 -39.93 -31.80
N LEU A 250 -16.23 -39.62 -31.02
CA LEU A 250 -16.21 -39.66 -29.58
C LEU A 250 -16.91 -40.96 -29.13
N ASP A 251 -16.24 -41.76 -28.29
CA ASP A 251 -16.80 -42.99 -27.73
C ASP A 251 -17.49 -42.75 -26.39
N PHE A 252 -18.77 -43.01 -26.30
CA PHE A 252 -19.63 -42.80 -25.13
C PHE A 252 -20.04 -44.11 -24.44
N SER A 253 -19.18 -45.13 -24.41
CA SER A 253 -19.51 -46.37 -23.71
C SER A 253 -19.76 -46.15 -22.22
N GLU A 254 -20.74 -46.92 -21.63
CA GLU A 254 -21.03 -46.89 -20.18
C GLU A 254 -19.80 -47.33 -19.37
N SER A 255 -19.02 -46.39 -18.87
CA SER A 255 -17.87 -46.60 -18.01
C SER A 255 -17.87 -45.60 -16.86
N GLN A 256 -17.13 -45.90 -15.81
CA GLN A 256 -17.04 -44.96 -14.67
C GLN A 256 -16.15 -43.77 -15.05
N LEU A 257 -16.73 -42.57 -15.02
CA LEU A 257 -16.04 -41.31 -15.38
C LEU A 257 -14.84 -41.05 -14.47
N PRO A 258 -13.74 -40.54 -15.01
CA PRO A 258 -12.63 -40.09 -14.19
C PRO A 258 -13.05 -38.87 -13.37
N SER A 259 -12.48 -38.75 -12.18
CA SER A 259 -12.82 -37.69 -11.22
C SER A 259 -11.58 -37.18 -10.50
N PHE A 260 -11.73 -36.04 -9.80
CA PHE A 260 -10.71 -35.55 -8.88
C PHE A 260 -11.34 -35.14 -7.57
N THR A 261 -10.54 -35.15 -6.49
CA THR A 261 -10.94 -34.76 -5.16
C THR A 261 -9.84 -33.88 -4.55
N PRO A 262 -10.13 -32.61 -4.27
CA PRO A 262 -9.21 -31.76 -3.53
C PRO A 262 -9.19 -32.16 -2.05
N ASN A 263 -8.08 -31.91 -1.36
CA ASN A 263 -8.03 -32.09 0.09
C ASN A 263 -8.95 -31.12 0.81
N THR A 264 -9.34 -31.43 2.03
CA THR A 264 -10.23 -30.58 2.85
C THR A 264 -9.66 -29.16 3.02
N GLY A 265 -10.46 -28.17 2.67
CA GLY A 265 -10.08 -26.74 2.75
C GLY A 265 -9.44 -26.20 1.47
N PHE A 266 -9.27 -27.01 0.43
CA PHE A 266 -8.82 -26.58 -0.89
C PHE A 266 -10.03 -26.52 -1.86
N ASP A 267 -10.56 -25.32 -2.08
CA ASP A 267 -11.66 -25.08 -3.03
C ASP A 267 -11.10 -24.80 -4.42
N VAL A 268 -11.41 -25.66 -5.39
CA VAL A 268 -11.00 -25.51 -6.79
C VAL A 268 -12.17 -25.14 -7.71
N THR A 269 -13.35 -24.87 -7.14
CA THR A 269 -14.55 -24.53 -7.90
C THR A 269 -14.71 -23.04 -8.14
N ASN A 270 -14.04 -22.21 -7.32
CA ASN A 270 -14.05 -20.77 -7.40
C ASN A 270 -12.61 -20.23 -7.46
N GLU A 271 -12.46 -19.05 -8.03
CA GLU A 271 -11.18 -18.33 -7.94
C GLU A 271 -10.79 -18.13 -6.47
N MET A 272 -9.56 -18.51 -6.12
CA MET A 272 -9.06 -18.39 -4.76
C MET A 272 -8.18 -17.16 -4.59
N SER A 273 -8.37 -16.44 -3.48
CA SER A 273 -7.39 -15.47 -2.99
C SER A 273 -6.52 -16.14 -1.94
N VAL A 274 -5.23 -16.29 -2.23
CA VAL A 274 -4.27 -16.99 -1.38
C VAL A 274 -3.21 -15.97 -0.91
N PRO A 275 -3.00 -15.80 0.40
CA PRO A 275 -1.93 -14.94 0.89
C PRO A 275 -0.56 -15.46 0.45
N VAL A 276 0.36 -14.55 0.11
CA VAL A 276 1.75 -14.91 -0.21
C VAL A 276 2.36 -15.71 0.95
N GLY A 277 3.07 -16.79 0.62
CA GLY A 277 3.68 -17.65 1.64
C GLY A 277 2.71 -18.60 2.37
N ASP A 278 1.43 -18.68 1.97
CA ASP A 278 0.47 -19.62 2.54
C ASP A 278 0.97 -21.06 2.37
N ASP A 279 0.99 -21.80 3.48
CA ASP A 279 1.46 -23.19 3.56
C ASP A 279 0.33 -24.19 3.82
N SER A 280 -0.91 -23.76 3.71
CA SER A 280 -2.05 -24.67 3.78
C SER A 280 -2.00 -25.68 2.64
N LYS A 281 -2.25 -26.96 2.97
CA LYS A 281 -2.12 -28.04 2.01
C LYS A 281 -3.04 -27.85 0.80
N LYS A 282 -2.51 -28.03 -0.39
CA LYS A 282 -3.22 -27.95 -1.68
C LYS A 282 -2.87 -29.16 -2.54
N GLU A 283 -3.61 -30.24 -2.30
CA GLU A 283 -3.40 -31.54 -2.91
C GLU A 283 -4.67 -32.00 -3.61
N LEU A 284 -4.50 -32.61 -4.76
CA LEU A 284 -5.54 -33.22 -5.59
C LEU A 284 -5.28 -34.71 -5.74
N THR A 285 -6.31 -35.50 -5.51
CA THR A 285 -6.33 -36.94 -5.81
C THR A 285 -7.18 -37.14 -7.05
N PHE A 286 -6.61 -37.70 -8.10
CA PHE A 286 -7.27 -38.09 -9.34
C PHE A 286 -7.61 -39.58 -9.29
N SER A 287 -8.79 -39.93 -9.79
CA SER A 287 -9.28 -41.29 -9.88
C SER A 287 -9.78 -41.55 -11.31
N ALA A 288 -9.32 -42.66 -11.92
CA ALA A 288 -9.80 -43.13 -13.20
C ALA A 288 -9.98 -44.68 -13.11
N PRO A 289 -11.18 -45.16 -12.79
CA PRO A 289 -11.44 -46.60 -12.64
C PRO A 289 -11.07 -47.42 -13.85
N ASP A 290 -11.24 -46.86 -15.04
CA ASP A 290 -10.86 -47.51 -16.32
C ASP A 290 -9.36 -47.39 -16.67
N GLY A 291 -8.59 -46.76 -15.80
CA GLY A 291 -7.15 -46.53 -15.95
C GLY A 291 -6.80 -45.21 -16.60
N ILE A 292 -5.73 -44.58 -16.13
CA ILE A 292 -5.22 -43.31 -16.64
C ILE A 292 -4.45 -43.55 -17.93
N ARG A 293 -4.89 -42.91 -19.03
CA ARG A 293 -4.19 -42.89 -20.32
C ARG A 293 -3.19 -41.72 -20.37
N SER A 294 -3.61 -40.53 -19.86
CA SER A 294 -2.82 -39.33 -19.87
C SER A 294 -3.25 -38.43 -18.67
N LEU A 295 -2.31 -37.80 -18.02
CA LEU A 295 -2.54 -36.80 -16.98
C LEU A 295 -1.61 -35.62 -17.24
N ILE A 296 -2.20 -34.59 -17.81
CA ILE A 296 -1.47 -33.37 -18.22
C ILE A 296 -1.63 -32.31 -17.16
N LEU A 297 -0.50 -31.84 -16.67
CA LEU A 297 -0.42 -30.67 -15.78
C LEU A 297 0.11 -29.48 -16.57
N ALA A 298 -0.69 -28.43 -16.70
CA ALA A 298 -0.32 -27.18 -17.33
C ALA A 298 -0.12 -26.10 -16.27
N VAL A 299 1.05 -25.48 -16.23
CA VAL A 299 1.44 -24.50 -15.20
C VAL A 299 1.89 -23.21 -15.89
N ASP A 300 1.34 -22.10 -15.47
CA ASP A 300 1.78 -20.77 -15.94
C ASP A 300 3.22 -20.48 -15.48
N ASN A 301 4.06 -20.12 -16.45
CA ASN A 301 5.47 -19.84 -16.18
C ASN A 301 5.77 -18.37 -15.95
N ASN A 302 4.83 -17.45 -16.19
CA ASN A 302 5.04 -16.01 -16.04
C ASN A 302 3.73 -15.24 -15.86
N VAL A 303 3.64 -14.60 -14.75
CA VAL A 303 2.63 -13.59 -14.44
C VAL A 303 3.14 -12.22 -14.91
N PRO A 304 2.34 -11.38 -15.45
CA PRO A 304 0.88 -11.16 -15.40
C PRO A 304 0.12 -11.40 -16.72
N THR A 305 0.56 -12.24 -17.60
CA THR A 305 0.04 -12.25 -18.97
C THR A 305 -0.63 -13.54 -19.41
N ARG A 306 -1.04 -14.48 -18.53
CA ARG A 306 -1.78 -15.74 -18.89
C ARG A 306 -1.33 -16.37 -20.25
N SER A 307 -0.06 -16.24 -20.63
CA SER A 307 0.30 -16.30 -22.05
C SER A 307 1.18 -17.47 -22.46
N ALA A 308 1.68 -18.28 -21.54
CA ALA A 308 2.45 -19.48 -21.88
C ALA A 308 2.38 -20.51 -20.76
N LEU A 309 1.54 -21.51 -20.92
CA LEU A 309 1.50 -22.69 -20.06
C LEU A 309 2.60 -23.67 -20.49
N LYS A 310 3.42 -24.13 -19.56
CA LYS A 310 4.26 -25.30 -19.78
C LYS A 310 3.48 -26.53 -19.34
N MET A 311 3.33 -27.48 -20.27
CA MET A 311 2.61 -28.73 -20.04
C MET A 311 3.56 -29.85 -19.68
N TYR A 312 3.14 -30.69 -18.73
CA TYR A 312 3.86 -31.88 -18.28
C TYR A 312 2.91 -33.06 -18.36
N GLU A 313 3.24 -34.04 -19.20
CA GLU A 313 2.58 -35.34 -19.20
C GLU A 313 3.14 -36.20 -18.06
N LEU A 314 2.28 -36.68 -17.15
CA LEU A 314 2.70 -37.46 -15.99
C LEU A 314 2.67 -38.96 -16.23
N VAL A 315 1.92 -39.46 -17.25
CA VAL A 315 1.95 -40.88 -17.64
C VAL A 315 3.27 -41.16 -18.34
N GLU A 316 4.01 -42.13 -17.81
CA GLU A 316 5.36 -42.48 -18.28
C GLU A 316 6.34 -41.32 -18.35
N ALA A 317 6.11 -40.29 -17.45
CA ALA A 317 6.90 -39.09 -17.40
C ALA A 317 8.40 -39.38 -17.23
N SER A 318 9.22 -38.61 -17.93
CA SER A 318 10.66 -38.68 -17.75
C SER A 318 11.06 -38.17 -16.34
N GLN A 319 12.18 -38.73 -15.83
CA GLN A 319 12.73 -38.21 -14.55
C GLN A 319 13.10 -36.73 -14.63
N ALA A 320 13.41 -36.24 -15.84
CA ALA A 320 13.72 -34.83 -16.06
C ALA A 320 12.48 -33.94 -15.85
N ASP A 321 11.30 -34.38 -16.32
CA ASP A 321 10.04 -33.62 -16.13
C ASP A 321 9.59 -33.64 -14.67
N ILE A 322 9.68 -34.78 -14.00
CA ILE A 322 9.40 -34.91 -12.57
C ILE A 322 10.32 -33.98 -11.75
N ASN A 323 11.62 -33.94 -12.06
CA ASN A 323 12.57 -33.05 -11.42
C ASN A 323 12.26 -31.55 -11.71
N ALA A 324 11.79 -31.28 -12.94
CA ALA A 324 11.39 -29.89 -13.30
C ALA A 324 10.13 -29.43 -12.54
N LEU A 325 9.17 -30.32 -12.31
CA LEU A 325 8.00 -30.05 -11.46
C LEU A 325 8.43 -29.85 -9.99
N ALA A 326 9.27 -30.74 -9.48
CA ALA A 326 9.79 -30.62 -8.11
C ALA A 326 10.57 -29.33 -7.89
N ALA A 327 11.34 -28.88 -8.88
CA ALA A 327 12.05 -27.59 -8.82
C ALA A 327 11.09 -26.37 -8.78
N LYS A 328 9.85 -26.53 -9.24
CA LYS A 328 8.78 -25.52 -9.11
C LYS A 328 8.01 -25.62 -7.79
N GLY A 329 8.27 -26.61 -6.96
CA GLY A 329 7.51 -26.89 -5.74
C GLY A 329 6.26 -27.76 -5.97
N ILE A 330 6.15 -28.42 -7.13
CA ILE A 330 5.05 -29.33 -7.44
C ILE A 330 5.49 -30.77 -7.17
N LYS A 331 4.78 -31.46 -6.28
CA LYS A 331 5.06 -32.88 -5.98
C LYS A 331 4.12 -33.75 -6.80
N ALA A 332 4.69 -34.40 -7.78
CA ALA A 332 4.02 -35.39 -8.62
C ALA A 332 4.98 -36.56 -8.88
N GLN A 333 4.45 -37.70 -9.32
CA GLN A 333 5.24 -38.87 -9.67
C GLN A 333 4.93 -39.28 -11.11
N SER A 334 5.87 -39.98 -11.75
CA SER A 334 5.58 -40.66 -13.00
C SER A 334 4.55 -41.75 -12.77
N ILE A 335 3.52 -41.79 -13.58
CA ILE A 335 2.36 -42.65 -13.46
C ILE A 335 2.46 -43.73 -14.56
N ALA A 336 2.22 -45.00 -14.22
CA ALA A 336 2.15 -46.03 -15.21
C ALA A 336 0.87 -45.91 -16.06
N TYR A 337 0.94 -46.19 -17.35
CA TYR A 337 -0.25 -46.28 -18.20
C TYR A 337 -1.25 -47.30 -17.62
N GLY A 338 -2.51 -46.89 -17.51
CA GLY A 338 -3.57 -47.73 -16.93
C GLY A 338 -3.63 -47.69 -15.39
N ALA A 339 -2.83 -46.90 -14.70
CA ALA A 339 -2.98 -46.67 -13.27
C ALA A 339 -4.37 -46.08 -12.93
N THR A 340 -4.96 -46.45 -11.80
CA THR A 340 -6.33 -46.03 -11.44
C THR A 340 -6.38 -44.80 -10.59
N SER A 341 -5.25 -44.27 -10.11
CA SER A 341 -5.18 -43.05 -9.30
C SER A 341 -3.84 -42.32 -9.42
N ALA A 342 -3.87 -41.04 -9.16
CA ALA A 342 -2.70 -40.18 -9.09
C ALA A 342 -2.90 -39.07 -8.04
N VAL A 343 -1.80 -38.55 -7.50
CA VAL A 343 -1.82 -37.44 -6.52
C VAL A 343 -0.89 -36.34 -7.01
N ILE A 344 -1.37 -35.11 -6.96
CA ILE A 344 -0.58 -33.89 -7.26
C ILE A 344 -0.71 -32.93 -6.10
N ASP A 345 0.42 -32.54 -5.50
CA ASP A 345 0.50 -31.54 -4.44
C ASP A 345 1.20 -30.29 -4.97
N ILE A 346 0.47 -29.18 -5.00
CA ILE A 346 0.93 -27.88 -5.48
C ILE A 346 1.17 -26.87 -4.33
N THR A 347 1.21 -27.35 -3.09
CA THR A 347 1.38 -26.50 -1.89
C THR A 347 2.63 -25.64 -1.95
N ASP A 348 3.79 -26.25 -2.18
CA ASP A 348 5.06 -25.51 -2.19
C ASP A 348 5.19 -24.61 -3.43
N TYR A 349 4.53 -24.98 -4.54
CA TYR A 349 4.45 -24.13 -5.73
C TYR A 349 3.70 -22.84 -5.40
N ILE A 350 2.47 -22.93 -4.91
CA ILE A 350 1.65 -21.76 -4.54
C ILE A 350 2.35 -20.91 -3.49
N LYS A 351 2.94 -21.53 -2.46
CA LYS A 351 3.70 -20.86 -1.41
C LYS A 351 4.87 -20.02 -1.95
N SER A 352 5.49 -20.44 -3.04
CA SER A 352 6.67 -19.78 -3.62
C SER A 352 6.35 -18.61 -4.56
N LEU A 353 5.08 -18.42 -4.92
CA LEU A 353 4.68 -17.43 -5.91
C LEU A 353 4.60 -16.03 -5.29
N PRO A 354 5.09 -14.99 -5.99
CA PRO A 354 4.84 -13.60 -5.63
C PRO A 354 3.38 -13.20 -5.86
N THR A 355 2.98 -12.03 -5.40
CA THR A 355 1.65 -11.46 -5.67
C THR A 355 1.35 -11.42 -7.17
N GLY A 356 0.13 -11.77 -7.54
CA GLY A 356 -0.30 -11.83 -8.94
C GLY A 356 -1.43 -12.84 -9.18
N GLU A 357 -1.90 -12.90 -10.41
CA GLU A 357 -2.91 -13.86 -10.88
C GLU A 357 -2.25 -15.07 -11.52
N TYR A 358 -2.70 -16.26 -11.20
CA TYR A 358 -2.13 -17.52 -11.62
C TYR A 358 -3.21 -18.52 -12.02
N ASN A 359 -2.79 -19.45 -12.88
CA ASN A 359 -3.62 -20.56 -13.32
C ASN A 359 -2.81 -21.87 -13.30
N VAL A 360 -3.43 -22.93 -12.84
CA VAL A 360 -2.96 -24.31 -12.97
C VAL A 360 -4.08 -25.12 -13.55
N ASP A 361 -3.85 -25.76 -14.70
CA ASP A 361 -4.80 -26.66 -15.33
C ASP A 361 -4.31 -28.09 -15.24
N ILE A 362 -5.17 -28.99 -14.76
CA ILE A 362 -4.87 -30.43 -14.72
C ILE A 362 -5.96 -31.17 -15.49
N THR A 363 -5.57 -31.93 -16.50
CA THR A 363 -6.50 -32.69 -17.35
C THR A 363 -6.13 -34.16 -17.32
N LEU A 364 -7.05 -35.00 -16.90
CA LEU A 364 -6.92 -36.46 -16.89
C LEU A 364 -7.77 -37.06 -17.97
N TYR A 365 -7.17 -37.95 -18.77
CA TYR A 365 -7.81 -38.81 -19.76
C TYR A 365 -7.72 -40.24 -19.29
N ASP A 366 -8.82 -40.96 -19.33
CA ASP A 366 -8.81 -42.41 -19.10
C ASP A 366 -8.52 -43.20 -20.36
N THR A 367 -8.40 -44.54 -20.24
CA THR A 367 -8.13 -45.46 -21.36
C THR A 367 -9.34 -45.61 -22.27
N LYS A 368 -10.52 -45.18 -21.87
CA LYS A 368 -11.77 -45.21 -22.64
C LYS A 368 -12.06 -43.91 -23.38
N GLY A 369 -11.24 -42.88 -23.18
CA GLY A 369 -11.41 -41.58 -23.81
C GLY A 369 -12.20 -40.57 -23.02
N HIS A 370 -12.67 -40.89 -21.79
CA HIS A 370 -13.31 -39.92 -20.94
C HIS A 370 -12.26 -39.00 -20.34
N VAL A 371 -12.71 -37.80 -19.96
CA VAL A 371 -11.84 -36.76 -19.40
C VAL A 371 -12.43 -36.11 -18.18
N THR A 372 -11.58 -35.73 -17.27
CA THR A 372 -11.89 -34.71 -16.25
C THR A 372 -10.84 -33.64 -16.28
N SER A 373 -11.27 -32.39 -16.10
CA SER A 373 -10.38 -31.22 -16.04
C SER A 373 -10.59 -30.47 -14.75
N CYS A 374 -9.49 -30.07 -14.13
CA CYS A 374 -9.48 -29.27 -12.92
C CYS A 374 -8.71 -27.97 -13.20
N PRO A 375 -9.39 -26.94 -13.70
CA PRO A 375 -8.80 -25.61 -13.81
C PRO A 375 -8.77 -24.97 -12.42
N ILE A 376 -7.63 -24.45 -12.03
CA ILE A 376 -7.43 -23.80 -10.73
C ILE A 376 -6.97 -22.37 -11.00
N ASP A 377 -7.89 -21.44 -10.87
CA ASP A 377 -7.60 -20.01 -10.95
C ASP A 377 -7.38 -19.47 -9.55
N PHE A 378 -6.28 -18.74 -9.33
CA PHE A 378 -6.00 -18.14 -8.02
C PHE A 378 -5.18 -16.86 -8.13
N SER A 379 -5.46 -15.96 -7.19
CA SER A 379 -4.72 -14.73 -7.02
C SER A 379 -3.84 -14.85 -5.77
N ILE A 380 -2.54 -14.71 -5.92
CA ILE A 380 -1.65 -14.52 -4.77
C ILE A 380 -1.77 -13.06 -4.35
N ILE A 381 -2.36 -12.88 -3.18
CA ILE A 381 -2.54 -11.56 -2.58
C ILE A 381 -1.47 -11.31 -1.52
N SER A 382 -1.30 -10.04 -1.16
CA SER A 382 -0.46 -9.65 -0.02
C SER A 382 -0.84 -10.46 1.22
N ASP A 383 0.12 -10.91 2.01
CA ASP A 383 -0.12 -11.52 3.32
C ASP A 383 -0.54 -10.48 4.37
N VAL A 384 -0.30 -9.20 4.07
CA VAL A 384 -0.80 -8.04 4.82
C VAL A 384 -1.87 -7.34 4.00
N ASP A 385 -3.01 -7.04 4.62
CA ASP A 385 -4.13 -6.35 3.97
C ASP A 385 -3.81 -4.87 3.77
N ALA A 386 -3.30 -4.53 2.59
CA ALA A 386 -2.91 -3.17 2.25
C ALA A 386 -4.10 -2.18 2.23
N ASP A 387 -5.31 -2.65 1.97
CA ASP A 387 -6.53 -1.83 1.92
C ASP A 387 -7.12 -1.55 3.31
N MET A 388 -6.75 -2.35 4.31
CA MET A 388 -7.24 -2.23 5.68
C MET A 388 -6.28 -1.48 6.62
N VAL A 389 -5.34 -0.72 6.06
CA VAL A 389 -4.52 0.20 6.86
C VAL A 389 -5.37 1.41 7.24
N SER A 390 -5.67 1.53 8.52
CA SER A 390 -6.34 2.70 9.08
C SER A 390 -5.38 3.47 9.99
N ILE A 391 -5.52 4.79 9.98
CA ILE A 391 -4.66 5.70 10.75
C ILE A 391 -5.51 6.73 11.48
N THR A 392 -5.26 6.91 12.77
CA THR A 392 -5.85 7.98 13.57
C THR A 392 -4.74 8.96 13.93
N PRO A 393 -4.63 10.08 13.22
CA PRO A 393 -3.55 11.04 13.45
C PRO A 393 -3.86 11.95 14.65
N TRP A 394 -2.84 12.13 15.48
CA TRP A 394 -2.73 13.16 16.50
C TRP A 394 -1.68 14.18 16.09
N ALA A 395 -1.33 15.12 16.98
CA ALA A 395 -0.38 16.19 16.63
C ALA A 395 1.07 15.68 16.45
N LYS A 396 1.56 14.83 17.36
CA LYS A 396 2.94 14.30 17.30
C LYS A 396 3.02 12.79 17.39
N PHE A 397 1.90 12.11 17.28
CA PHE A 397 1.83 10.66 17.15
C PHE A 397 0.65 10.25 16.29
N ALA A 398 0.60 9.01 15.90
CA ALA A 398 -0.53 8.41 15.18
C ALA A 398 -0.77 6.98 15.66
N LEU A 399 -2.03 6.55 15.63
CA LEU A 399 -2.43 5.16 15.86
C LEU A 399 -2.62 4.50 14.52
N ALA A 400 -1.79 3.51 14.23
CA ALA A 400 -1.91 2.70 13.02
C ALA A 400 -2.56 1.37 13.37
N LYS A 401 -3.45 0.90 12.50
CA LYS A 401 -4.06 -0.42 12.57
C LYS A 401 -4.03 -1.05 11.18
N GLY A 402 -3.60 -2.30 11.14
CA GLY A 402 -3.54 -3.12 9.93
C GLY A 402 -4.13 -4.50 10.20
N LYS A 403 -4.28 -5.26 9.13
CA LYS A 403 -4.77 -6.63 9.15
C LYS A 403 -3.85 -7.52 8.33
N TYR A 404 -3.79 -8.80 8.64
CA TYR A 404 -3.11 -9.81 7.85
C TYR A 404 -4.05 -11.01 7.58
N PHE A 405 -3.75 -11.79 6.53
CA PHE A 405 -4.62 -12.87 6.07
C PHE A 405 -4.22 -14.25 6.58
N SER A 406 -2.92 -14.51 6.71
CA SER A 406 -2.38 -15.82 7.08
C SER A 406 -2.86 -16.32 8.44
N SER A 407 -2.71 -17.60 8.71
CA SER A 407 -3.09 -18.25 9.97
C SER A 407 -2.21 -17.81 11.15
N SER A 408 -0.96 -17.43 10.87
CA SER A 408 -0.01 -16.86 11.83
C SER A 408 0.41 -15.46 11.39
N VAL A 409 1.04 -14.70 12.28
CA VAL A 409 1.60 -13.39 11.94
C VAL A 409 2.71 -13.58 10.90
N PRO A 410 2.60 -12.95 9.71
CA PRO A 410 3.65 -13.04 8.70
C PRO A 410 4.98 -12.49 9.21
N GLU A 411 6.08 -13.11 8.79
CA GLU A 411 7.41 -12.65 9.16
C GLU A 411 7.65 -11.22 8.65
N GLY A 412 8.25 -10.38 9.49
CA GLY A 412 8.56 -8.99 9.14
C GLY A 412 7.36 -8.05 9.09
N THR A 413 6.15 -8.50 9.52
CA THR A 413 4.96 -7.64 9.57
C THR A 413 5.23 -6.38 10.39
N THR A 414 5.12 -5.22 9.76
CA THR A 414 5.28 -3.91 10.39
C THR A 414 4.59 -2.82 9.58
N PHE A 415 4.56 -1.61 10.16
CA PHE A 415 4.28 -0.40 9.39
C PHE A 415 5.59 0.30 9.00
N MET A 416 5.60 0.86 7.82
CA MET A 416 6.62 1.81 7.38
C MET A 416 5.97 3.17 7.16
N TYR A 417 6.62 4.24 7.62
CA TYR A 417 6.11 5.59 7.43
C TYR A 417 7.22 6.56 7.02
N LYS A 418 6.83 7.67 6.41
CA LYS A 418 7.73 8.78 6.06
C LYS A 418 6.95 10.08 5.96
N LYS A 419 7.64 11.23 6.07
CA LYS A 419 7.06 12.49 5.59
C LYS A 419 6.79 12.37 4.08
N ALA A 420 5.69 12.92 3.60
CA ALA A 420 5.34 12.85 2.18
C ALA A 420 6.44 13.44 1.27
N SER A 421 7.21 14.40 1.79
CA SER A 421 8.37 15.01 1.08
C SER A 421 9.67 14.21 1.18
N ALA A 422 9.74 13.16 2.01
CA ALA A 422 10.96 12.39 2.21
C ALA A 422 11.06 11.22 1.22
N SER A 423 12.29 10.86 0.83
CA SER A 423 12.54 9.72 -0.05
C SER A 423 12.65 8.39 0.70
N SER A 424 13.11 8.41 1.97
CA SER A 424 13.35 7.20 2.76
C SER A 424 12.20 6.87 3.70
N TRP A 425 11.90 5.58 3.83
CA TRP A 425 10.94 5.03 4.77
C TRP A 425 11.58 4.70 6.12
N THR A 426 10.84 4.90 7.19
CA THR A 426 11.20 4.51 8.55
C THR A 426 10.30 3.34 8.97
N SER A 427 10.89 2.24 9.42
CA SER A 427 10.15 1.11 9.98
C SER A 427 9.72 1.39 11.41
N VAL A 428 8.52 1.00 11.76
CA VAL A 428 8.05 0.99 13.16
C VAL A 428 8.76 -0.11 13.91
N SER A 429 9.25 0.20 15.13
CA SER A 429 9.93 -0.79 15.96
C SER A 429 9.00 -1.97 16.30
N SER A 430 9.54 -3.18 16.27
CA SER A 430 8.79 -4.40 16.65
C SER A 430 8.23 -4.32 18.08
N SER A 431 8.91 -3.60 18.99
CA SER A 431 8.43 -3.38 20.37
C SER A 431 7.20 -2.48 20.47
N ALA A 432 6.92 -1.68 19.44
CA ALA A 432 5.74 -0.82 19.37
C ALA A 432 4.53 -1.52 18.73
N LEU A 433 4.72 -2.69 18.14
CA LEU A 433 3.67 -3.48 17.49
C LEU A 433 2.92 -4.33 18.51
N LYS A 434 1.59 -4.34 18.39
CA LYS A 434 0.70 -5.22 19.16
C LYS A 434 -0.11 -6.05 18.19
N PHE A 435 0.00 -7.38 18.30
CA PHE A 435 -0.71 -8.32 17.45
C PHE A 435 -1.92 -8.92 18.18
N ASN A 436 -3.03 -9.03 17.47
CA ASN A 436 -4.20 -9.79 17.90
C ASN A 436 -4.43 -10.92 16.90
N THR A 437 -4.04 -12.13 17.29
CA THR A 437 -4.13 -13.33 16.42
C THR A 437 -5.57 -13.79 16.18
N SER A 438 -6.50 -13.51 17.11
CA SER A 438 -7.91 -13.89 16.94
C SER A 438 -8.61 -13.04 15.87
N SER A 439 -8.33 -11.74 15.82
CA SER A 439 -8.88 -10.84 14.80
C SER A 439 -7.95 -10.67 13.59
N LYS A 440 -6.77 -11.28 13.61
CA LYS A 440 -5.72 -11.12 12.60
C LYS A 440 -5.36 -9.66 12.33
N THR A 441 -5.25 -8.85 13.40
CA THR A 441 -4.92 -7.43 13.31
C THR A 441 -3.62 -7.12 14.04
N PHE A 442 -2.99 -6.03 13.64
CA PHE A 442 -1.85 -5.47 14.33
C PHE A 442 -1.99 -3.96 14.43
N GLU A 443 -1.46 -3.41 15.51
CA GLU A 443 -1.58 -2.00 15.84
C GLU A 443 -0.22 -1.46 16.28
N ALA A 444 -0.02 -0.14 16.07
CA ALA A 444 1.16 0.55 16.54
C ALA A 444 0.84 1.98 16.98
N GLU A 445 1.58 2.45 18.00
CA GLU A 445 1.66 3.87 18.37
C GLU A 445 2.95 4.44 17.76
N ILE A 446 2.81 5.31 16.79
CA ILE A 446 3.92 5.93 16.04
C ILE A 446 4.14 7.33 16.61
N GLY A 447 5.15 7.52 17.45
CA GLY A 447 5.49 8.79 18.05
C GLY A 447 6.60 9.54 17.30
N GLY A 448 6.92 10.75 17.81
CA GLY A 448 7.98 11.58 17.25
C GLY A 448 7.63 12.24 15.92
N LEU A 449 6.34 12.33 15.59
CA LEU A 449 5.87 12.98 14.37
C LEU A 449 5.91 14.52 14.54
N ASP A 450 6.04 15.22 13.42
CA ASP A 450 5.89 16.68 13.40
C ASP A 450 4.43 17.09 13.26
N GLY A 451 4.03 18.12 13.99
CA GLY A 451 2.66 18.66 13.93
C GLY A 451 2.36 19.35 12.60
N GLY A 452 1.12 19.23 12.13
CA GLY A 452 0.65 19.85 10.89
C GLY A 452 1.35 19.31 9.63
N THR A 453 1.91 18.10 9.69
CA THR A 453 2.77 17.54 8.64
C THR A 453 2.10 16.36 7.95
N LYS A 454 2.26 16.31 6.63
CA LYS A 454 1.74 15.24 5.78
C LYS A 454 2.71 14.06 5.77
N TYR A 455 2.18 12.87 6.02
CA TYR A 455 2.90 11.60 6.04
C TYR A 455 2.27 10.59 5.11
N LEU A 456 3.06 9.62 4.69
CA LEU A 456 2.63 8.38 4.05
C LEU A 456 2.95 7.23 5.00
N ILE A 457 2.04 6.26 5.06
CA ILE A 457 2.21 5.02 5.81
C ILE A 457 1.78 3.84 4.94
N LYS A 458 2.41 2.70 5.16
CA LYS A 458 2.05 1.42 4.56
C LYS A 458 2.30 0.29 5.54
N ALA A 459 1.54 -0.78 5.40
CA ALA A 459 1.82 -2.06 6.04
C ALA A 459 2.69 -2.92 5.12
N VAL A 460 3.63 -3.67 5.68
CA VAL A 460 4.53 -4.55 4.93
C VAL A 460 4.80 -5.83 5.70
N SER A 461 5.21 -6.89 4.99
CA SER A 461 5.83 -8.09 5.53
C SER A 461 7.14 -8.39 4.81
N SER A 462 7.85 -9.44 5.21
CA SER A 462 9.06 -9.89 4.50
C SER A 462 8.76 -10.47 3.11
N ASN A 463 7.54 -10.94 2.88
CA ASN A 463 7.12 -11.58 1.64
C ASN A 463 6.41 -10.62 0.69
N ASP A 464 6.07 -9.40 1.14
CA ASP A 464 5.24 -8.47 0.40
C ASP A 464 6.08 -7.54 -0.47
N THR A 465 5.83 -7.57 -1.77
CA THR A 465 6.47 -6.69 -2.76
C THR A 465 5.58 -5.50 -3.16
N GLU A 466 4.26 -5.63 -2.98
CA GLU A 466 3.28 -4.60 -3.33
C GLU A 466 2.56 -4.11 -2.07
N THR A 467 2.67 -2.82 -1.80
CA THR A 467 2.07 -2.21 -0.62
C THR A 467 1.39 -0.90 -1.00
N ARG A 468 0.16 -0.71 -0.51
CA ARG A 468 -0.57 0.53 -0.71
C ARG A 468 -0.13 1.58 0.28
N GLU A 469 0.18 2.78 -0.21
CA GLU A 469 0.50 3.93 0.60
C GLU A 469 -0.78 4.67 1.02
N VAL A 470 -0.94 4.92 2.32
CA VAL A 470 -2.04 5.71 2.88
C VAL A 470 -1.49 7.05 3.34
N GLU A 471 -2.07 8.13 2.84
CA GLU A 471 -1.70 9.50 3.23
C GLU A 471 -2.49 9.94 4.46
N PHE A 472 -1.83 10.61 5.40
CA PHE A 472 -2.47 11.27 6.53
C PHE A 472 -1.74 12.56 6.89
N THR A 473 -2.45 13.45 7.59
CA THR A 473 -1.87 14.70 8.10
C THR A 473 -2.03 14.75 9.60
N THR A 474 -0.93 14.99 10.31
CA THR A 474 -0.95 15.18 11.76
C THR A 474 -1.66 16.48 12.13
N GLY A 475 -2.29 16.51 13.31
CA GLY A 475 -2.88 17.74 13.85
C GLY A 475 -1.82 18.78 14.21
N SER A 476 -2.25 20.02 14.44
CA SER A 476 -1.36 21.07 14.91
C SER A 476 -0.90 20.83 16.35
N ALA A 477 0.35 21.20 16.66
CA ALA A 477 0.89 21.24 18.00
C ALA A 477 1.01 22.71 18.44
N GLY A 478 -0.11 23.29 18.85
CA GLY A 478 -0.16 24.69 19.29
C GLY A 478 0.55 24.92 20.64
N THR A 479 1.00 26.11 20.86
CA THR A 479 1.53 26.53 22.16
C THR A 479 0.78 27.74 22.66
N LEU A 480 1.00 28.09 23.91
CA LEU A 480 0.45 29.28 24.53
C LEU A 480 1.57 30.25 24.88
N TYR A 481 1.23 31.52 24.87
CA TYR A 481 2.14 32.59 25.26
C TYR A 481 2.52 32.45 26.73
N ASN A 482 3.80 32.73 27.07
CA ASN A 482 4.34 32.80 28.39
C ASN A 482 4.07 31.60 29.32
N LEU A 483 4.20 30.37 28.75
CA LEU A 483 4.14 29.14 29.55
C LEU A 483 5.37 28.96 30.48
N ASN A 484 6.46 29.65 30.18
CA ASN A 484 7.68 29.72 31.00
C ASN A 484 7.66 30.81 32.07
N PHE A 485 6.62 31.62 32.13
CA PHE A 485 6.43 32.72 33.09
C PHE A 485 7.58 33.74 33.17
N ASP A 486 8.34 33.96 32.12
CA ASP A 486 9.40 34.96 32.07
C ASP A 486 8.89 36.41 31.92
N ASP A 487 7.70 36.57 31.31
CA ASP A 487 7.12 37.86 30.99
C ASP A 487 6.19 38.37 32.08
N TRP A 488 6.58 39.44 32.72
CA TRP A 488 5.79 40.13 33.76
C TRP A 488 5.93 41.64 33.63
N TYR A 489 4.89 42.34 34.03
CA TYR A 489 5.01 43.78 34.34
C TYR A 489 4.21 44.12 35.58
N GLN A 490 4.56 45.26 36.19
CA GLN A 490 3.86 45.79 37.35
C GLN A 490 3.25 47.16 37.03
N ASP A 491 2.00 47.37 37.48
CA ASP A 491 1.35 48.66 37.45
C ASP A 491 0.79 48.94 38.84
N GLY A 492 1.35 49.97 39.50
CA GLY A 492 1.07 50.28 40.91
C GLY A 492 1.41 49.09 41.82
N LYS A 493 0.40 48.50 42.48
CA LYS A 493 0.54 47.30 43.35
C LYS A 493 0.20 46.00 42.65
N VAL A 494 -0.21 46.05 41.38
CA VAL A 494 -0.68 44.92 40.63
C VAL A 494 0.41 44.36 39.75
N TRP A 495 0.77 43.08 39.94
CA TRP A 495 1.56 42.31 39.02
C TRP A 495 0.67 41.64 37.97
N TYR A 496 1.11 41.65 36.70
CA TYR A 496 0.46 41.01 35.54
C TYR A 496 1.39 39.95 34.95
N PRO A 497 0.89 38.73 34.71
CA PRO A 497 1.69 37.63 34.23
C PRO A 497 1.88 37.66 32.71
N TYR A 498 2.24 38.79 32.15
CA TYR A 498 2.54 39.01 30.74
C TYR A 498 3.34 40.30 30.55
N ALA A 499 4.05 40.45 29.41
CA ALA A 499 4.80 41.64 29.09
C ALA A 499 3.85 42.85 28.87
N LYS A 500 4.30 44.07 29.24
CA LYS A 500 3.49 45.27 29.04
C LYS A 500 3.19 45.49 27.56
N GLY A 501 1.90 45.49 27.19
CA GLY A 501 1.45 45.63 25.81
C GLY A 501 1.35 44.31 25.03
N ALA A 502 1.51 43.16 25.67
CA ALA A 502 1.30 41.87 25.01
C ALA A 502 -0.14 41.71 24.48
N ASP A 503 -0.26 41.29 23.24
CA ASP A 503 -1.53 41.01 22.57
C ASP A 503 -1.40 39.71 21.76
N PRO A 504 -2.17 38.66 22.09
CA PRO A 504 -3.08 38.58 23.23
C PRO A 504 -2.36 38.31 24.57
N SER A 505 -2.74 39.01 25.63
CA SER A 505 -2.43 38.58 26.99
C SER A 505 -3.41 37.46 27.37
N ILE A 506 -2.90 36.26 27.61
CA ILE A 506 -3.75 35.09 27.86
C ILE A 506 -3.86 34.73 29.34
N TRP A 507 -2.94 35.20 30.16
CA TRP A 507 -2.88 34.94 31.59
C TRP A 507 -3.45 36.08 32.41
N ASP A 508 -4.17 35.78 33.49
CA ASP A 508 -4.57 36.73 34.50
C ASP A 508 -4.63 36.05 35.87
N SER A 509 -4.89 36.83 36.90
CA SER A 509 -4.98 36.41 38.30
C SER A 509 -5.99 37.29 39.07
N ALA A 510 -6.26 36.92 40.31
CA ALA A 510 -7.08 37.72 41.20
C ALA A 510 -6.41 39.02 41.71
N ASN A 511 -5.20 39.35 41.28
CA ASN A 511 -4.43 40.49 41.73
C ASN A 511 -5.21 41.83 41.66
N LYS A 512 -5.95 42.06 40.56
CA LYS A 512 -6.75 43.29 40.38
C LYS A 512 -7.81 43.46 41.48
N GLY A 513 -8.35 42.34 41.98
CA GLY A 513 -9.33 42.36 43.08
C GLY A 513 -8.69 42.52 44.45
N ALA A 514 -7.53 41.94 44.68
CA ALA A 514 -6.88 41.81 45.97
C ALA A 514 -5.86 42.93 46.27
N ALA A 515 -5.23 43.52 45.26
CA ALA A 515 -4.06 44.37 45.40
C ALA A 515 -4.32 45.66 46.21
N THR A 516 -5.54 46.16 46.23
CA THR A 516 -5.92 47.34 47.05
C THR A 516 -5.74 47.11 48.55
N PHE A 517 -5.97 45.86 48.99
CA PHE A 517 -5.99 45.46 50.40
C PHE A 517 -4.70 44.79 50.87
N ILE A 518 -4.15 43.91 50.07
CA ILE A 518 -3.06 42.98 50.48
C ILE A 518 -1.87 42.97 49.52
N GLY A 519 -1.87 43.81 48.47
CA GLY A 519 -0.93 43.68 47.36
C GLY A 519 -1.23 42.49 46.50
N SER A 520 -0.38 42.19 45.53
CA SER A 520 -0.54 41.01 44.65
C SER A 520 -0.36 39.72 45.44
N SER A 521 -1.29 38.79 45.24
CA SER A 521 -1.18 37.38 45.70
C SER A 521 -0.39 36.53 44.73
N THR A 522 -0.25 37.00 43.49
CA THR A 522 0.50 36.33 42.42
C THR A 522 1.55 37.29 41.87
N SER A 523 2.80 36.87 41.84
CA SER A 523 3.94 37.74 41.48
C SER A 523 5.10 36.90 40.90
N PRO A 524 6.01 37.49 40.11
CA PRO A 524 7.22 36.82 39.68
C PRO A 524 8.20 36.59 40.85
N VAL A 525 8.99 35.53 40.73
CA VAL A 525 10.20 35.26 41.50
C VAL A 525 11.33 34.88 40.54
N GLU A 526 12.57 35.05 41.00
CA GLU A 526 13.78 34.82 40.20
C GLU A 526 14.87 34.08 41.02
N GLY A 527 15.95 33.72 40.38
CA GLY A 527 17.12 33.09 41.02
C GLY A 527 16.81 31.69 41.53
N SER A 528 17.10 31.38 42.80
CA SER A 528 16.86 30.05 43.41
C SER A 528 15.37 29.70 43.53
N ASP A 529 14.46 30.66 43.36
CA ASP A 529 13.02 30.44 43.40
C ASP A 529 12.39 30.21 42.02
N ALA A 530 13.20 30.09 40.95
CA ALA A 530 12.78 29.72 39.62
C ALA A 530 13.58 28.54 39.10
N VAL A 531 12.99 27.73 38.21
CA VAL A 531 13.71 26.68 37.48
C VAL A 531 14.61 27.37 36.44
N LYS A 532 14.05 28.37 35.75
CA LYS A 532 14.75 29.14 34.74
C LYS A 532 14.10 30.53 34.61
N GLY A 533 14.93 31.59 34.43
CA GLY A 533 14.41 32.93 34.25
C GLY A 533 13.54 33.39 35.41
N LYS A 534 12.24 33.44 35.21
CA LYS A 534 11.24 33.80 36.24
C LYS A 534 10.20 32.72 36.41
N ALA A 535 9.69 32.57 37.60
CA ALA A 535 8.58 31.70 37.94
C ALA A 535 7.38 32.45 38.50
N ALA A 536 6.19 31.88 38.39
CA ALA A 536 4.99 32.40 38.99
C ALA A 536 4.86 31.93 40.45
N ARG A 537 4.87 32.84 41.42
CA ARG A 537 4.60 32.59 42.84
C ARG A 537 3.17 33.00 43.15
N MET A 538 2.36 32.08 43.65
CA MET A 538 0.98 32.29 44.11
C MET A 538 0.92 32.05 45.60
N GLU A 539 0.55 33.06 46.39
CA GLU A 539 0.47 32.99 47.83
C GLU A 539 -0.95 33.32 48.33
N SER A 540 -1.53 32.40 49.10
CA SER A 540 -2.85 32.61 49.69
C SER A 540 -2.78 33.56 50.87
N LYS A 541 -3.62 34.57 50.90
CA LYS A 541 -3.62 35.69 51.88
C LYS A 541 -5.02 35.96 52.41
N TYR A 542 -5.09 36.54 53.59
CA TYR A 542 -6.35 37.05 54.10
C TYR A 542 -6.45 38.55 53.86
N ALA A 543 -7.44 38.97 53.09
CA ALA A 543 -7.64 40.34 52.64
C ALA A 543 -8.62 41.08 53.54
N VAL A 544 -8.39 41.05 54.86
CA VAL A 544 -9.17 41.79 55.90
C VAL A 544 -10.65 41.34 55.98
N ILE A 545 -11.32 41.16 54.87
CA ILE A 545 -12.77 40.84 54.78
C ILE A 545 -13.02 39.47 54.18
N ALA A 546 -12.07 38.91 53.39
CA ALA A 546 -12.21 37.62 52.75
C ALA A 546 -10.86 36.93 52.56
N PHE A 547 -10.84 35.59 52.49
CA PHE A 547 -9.68 34.83 52.08
C PHE A 547 -9.51 34.96 50.57
N ALA A 548 -8.29 35.20 50.10
CA ALA A 548 -7.91 35.29 48.71
C ALA A 548 -6.83 34.25 48.43
N ALA A 549 -7.17 33.20 47.70
CA ALA A 549 -6.20 32.22 47.19
C ALA A 549 -5.28 32.90 46.16
N GLY A 550 -3.97 32.64 46.30
CA GLY A 550 -3.04 32.95 45.19
C GLY A 550 -3.37 32.06 43.99
N ASN A 551 -3.64 32.68 42.86
CA ASN A 551 -4.11 31.95 41.68
C ASN A 551 -3.58 32.54 40.37
N LEU A 552 -3.61 31.74 39.33
CA LEU A 552 -3.25 32.09 37.99
C LEU A 552 -4.14 31.26 37.01
N TYR A 553 -4.65 31.88 35.94
CA TYR A 553 -5.50 31.21 34.99
C TYR A 553 -5.38 31.79 33.59
N THR A 554 -5.68 30.96 32.56
CA THR A 554 -5.86 31.45 31.19
C THR A 554 -7.24 32.09 31.05
N GLY A 555 -7.23 33.41 30.81
CA GLY A 555 -8.45 34.19 30.72
C GLY A 555 -8.21 35.65 31.12
N LYS A 556 -9.26 36.29 31.60
CA LYS A 556 -9.20 37.72 32.04
C LYS A 556 -9.99 37.97 33.33
N PHE A 557 -9.45 38.78 34.19
CA PHE A 557 -10.18 39.30 35.33
C PHE A 557 -11.22 40.32 34.84
N GLY A 558 -12.48 40.11 35.15
CA GLY A 558 -13.56 41.01 34.79
C GLY A 558 -13.72 42.14 35.79
N LYS A 559 -14.38 41.92 36.93
CA LYS A 559 -14.63 42.91 37.96
C LYS A 559 -14.84 42.29 39.33
N ILE A 560 -14.70 43.07 40.36
CA ILE A 560 -15.14 42.71 41.71
C ILE A 560 -16.68 42.74 41.76
N ASP A 561 -17.29 41.76 42.40
CA ASP A 561 -18.74 41.63 42.63
C ASP A 561 -19.02 41.31 44.09
N GLY A 562 -19.19 42.36 44.90
CA GLY A 562 -19.32 42.23 46.34
C GLY A 562 -18.04 41.71 46.99
N VAL A 563 -18.11 40.56 47.68
CA VAL A 563 -16.95 39.87 48.24
C VAL A 563 -16.30 38.91 47.25
N GLY A 564 -16.95 38.64 46.11
CA GLY A 564 -16.47 37.78 45.05
C GLY A 564 -15.96 38.57 43.83
N ALA A 565 -15.76 37.83 42.74
CA ALA A 565 -15.28 38.37 41.46
C ALA A 565 -15.96 37.69 40.26
N GLN A 566 -15.99 38.41 39.15
CA GLN A 566 -16.31 37.85 37.83
C GLN A 566 -15.02 37.66 37.05
N LEU A 567 -14.82 36.45 36.51
CA LEU A 567 -13.65 36.05 35.74
C LEU A 567 -14.11 35.47 34.42
N ASP A 568 -13.44 35.79 33.34
CA ASP A 568 -13.64 35.16 32.02
C ASP A 568 -12.54 34.13 31.79
N TRP A 569 -12.90 32.84 31.88
CA TRP A 569 -11.99 31.72 31.71
C TRP A 569 -11.99 31.16 30.29
N GLY A 570 -10.81 30.76 29.84
CA GLY A 570 -10.59 30.15 28.54
C GLY A 570 -10.01 31.09 27.50
N VAL A 571 -9.13 30.56 26.71
CA VAL A 571 -8.55 31.23 25.53
C VAL A 571 -8.71 30.38 24.31
N PRO A 572 -8.86 30.98 23.10
CA PRO A 572 -9.01 30.21 21.87
C PRO A 572 -7.86 29.21 21.65
N PHE A 573 -8.20 27.96 21.38
CA PHE A 573 -7.22 26.90 21.21
C PHE A 573 -7.83 25.67 20.49
N SER A 574 -7.16 25.15 19.47
CA SER A 574 -7.68 24.08 18.62
C SER A 574 -6.81 22.82 18.59
N SER A 575 -5.65 22.82 19.26
CA SER A 575 -4.77 21.66 19.30
C SER A 575 -5.17 20.66 20.39
N ARG A 576 -4.72 19.43 20.28
CA ARG A 576 -5.07 18.33 21.17
C ARG A 576 -3.82 17.78 21.89
N PRO A 577 -3.31 18.42 22.95
CA PRO A 577 -2.24 17.87 23.78
C PRO A 577 -2.71 16.65 24.56
N VAL A 578 -1.80 15.74 24.89
CA VAL A 578 -2.08 14.55 25.70
C VAL A 578 -1.78 14.78 27.19
N ALA A 579 -0.99 15.79 27.53
CA ALA A 579 -0.73 16.17 28.90
C ALA A 579 -0.30 17.64 29.03
N LEU A 580 -0.51 18.22 30.22
CA LEU A 580 0.20 19.41 30.70
C LEU A 580 1.36 18.95 31.55
N LYS A 581 2.55 19.43 31.27
CA LYS A 581 3.76 19.19 32.05
C LYS A 581 4.38 20.51 32.51
N GLY A 582 5.23 20.43 33.51
CA GLY A 582 5.92 21.58 34.04
C GLY A 582 6.57 21.31 35.39
N TYR A 583 7.00 22.33 36.04
CA TYR A 583 7.63 22.23 37.37
C TYR A 583 6.83 23.01 38.39
N TYR A 584 6.67 22.45 39.59
CA TYR A 584 6.03 23.11 40.69
C TYR A 584 6.81 22.93 42.01
N LYS A 585 6.67 23.89 42.89
CA LYS A 585 7.12 23.85 44.28
C LYS A 585 5.94 24.29 45.12
N TYR A 586 5.68 23.63 46.25
CA TYR A 586 4.51 23.94 47.08
C TYR A 586 4.84 23.94 48.57
N THR A 587 4.30 24.91 49.29
CA THR A 587 4.28 24.92 50.77
C THR A 587 2.84 24.88 51.21
N SER A 588 2.40 23.78 51.77
CA SER A 588 1.06 23.63 52.38
C SER A 588 1.04 24.26 53.76
N LYS A 589 -0.06 24.93 54.09
CA LYS A 589 -0.39 25.36 55.42
C LYS A 589 -1.72 24.74 55.84
N PRO A 590 -1.96 24.57 57.19
CA PRO A 590 -3.28 24.16 57.63
C PRO A 590 -4.35 25.19 57.25
N ILE A 591 -5.51 24.69 56.78
CA ILE A 591 -6.66 25.55 56.47
C ILE A 591 -7.09 26.26 57.72
N ASN A 592 -6.81 27.55 57.82
CA ASN A 592 -7.16 28.40 58.97
C ASN A 592 -8.26 29.41 58.67
N ARG A 593 -8.68 29.49 57.39
CA ARG A 593 -9.77 30.35 56.90
C ARG A 593 -10.81 29.45 56.21
N THR A 594 -12.08 29.62 56.56
CA THR A 594 -13.17 28.84 55.96
C THR A 594 -14.31 29.78 55.60
N GLY A 595 -14.79 29.68 54.37
CA GLY A 595 -16.03 30.31 53.95
C GLY A 595 -17.28 29.56 54.46
N ASP A 596 -18.43 30.05 54.03
CA ASP A 596 -19.72 29.48 54.43
C ASP A 596 -19.84 28.00 54.02
N GLY A 597 -20.27 27.16 54.96
CA GLY A 597 -20.42 25.73 54.75
C GLY A 597 -19.09 24.90 54.73
N MET A 598 -17.91 25.56 54.82
CA MET A 598 -16.61 24.90 54.69
C MET A 598 -15.94 24.55 56.04
N GLY A 599 -16.63 24.71 57.17
CA GLY A 599 -16.08 24.48 58.50
C GLY A 599 -15.44 23.11 58.73
N SER A 600 -15.90 22.09 58.05
CA SER A 600 -15.36 20.72 58.11
C SER A 600 -13.93 20.57 57.56
N TYR A 601 -13.43 21.54 56.83
CA TYR A 601 -12.08 21.56 56.30
C TYR A 601 -11.05 22.23 57.22
N LYS A 602 -11.51 22.94 58.25
CA LYS A 602 -10.62 23.64 59.19
C LYS A 602 -9.57 22.71 59.77
N ASN A 603 -8.33 23.17 59.83
CA ASN A 603 -7.14 22.49 60.32
C ASN A 603 -6.68 21.27 59.44
N LYS A 604 -7.36 20.95 58.32
CA LYS A 604 -6.83 20.00 57.33
C LYS A 604 -5.70 20.67 56.54
N PRO A 605 -4.77 19.85 55.98
CA PRO A 605 -3.77 20.39 55.06
C PRO A 605 -4.46 21.08 53.88
N ASP A 606 -3.98 22.26 53.49
CA ASP A 606 -4.38 22.89 52.23
C ASP A 606 -3.71 22.20 51.06
N ARG A 607 -4.25 22.35 49.86
CA ARG A 607 -3.74 21.71 48.66
C ARG A 607 -3.49 22.70 47.55
N ALA A 608 -2.37 22.53 46.85
CA ALA A 608 -2.21 23.10 45.52
C ALA A 608 -3.15 22.42 44.56
N GLN A 609 -3.68 23.15 43.59
CA GLN A 609 -4.45 22.59 42.48
C GLN A 609 -3.94 23.16 41.16
N ILE A 610 -3.68 22.30 40.19
CA ILE A 610 -3.36 22.68 38.80
C ILE A 610 -4.34 21.92 37.91
N THR A 611 -5.07 22.67 37.07
CA THR A 611 -6.13 22.10 36.21
C THR A 611 -5.87 22.48 34.78
N ILE A 612 -6.14 21.56 33.85
CA ILE A 612 -6.21 21.81 32.42
C ILE A 612 -7.51 21.22 31.87
N ALA A 613 -8.20 21.97 31.01
CA ALA A 613 -9.36 21.50 30.28
C ALA A 613 -9.33 21.99 28.83
N LEU A 614 -9.79 21.13 27.91
CA LEU A 614 -10.11 21.50 26.54
C LEU A 614 -11.63 21.47 26.38
N THR A 615 -12.19 22.49 25.73
CA THR A 615 -13.64 22.66 25.68
C THR A 615 -14.10 22.98 24.26
N ASP A 616 -15.38 22.74 23.97
CA ASP A 616 -16.05 23.14 22.72
C ASP A 616 -16.89 24.44 22.90
N TRP A 617 -16.61 25.23 23.91
CA TRP A 617 -17.30 26.48 24.16
C TRP A 617 -17.32 27.39 22.94
N ASN A 618 -18.40 28.18 22.79
CA ASN A 618 -18.51 29.17 21.73
C ASN A 618 -18.00 30.58 22.15
N SER A 619 -17.72 30.76 23.43
CA SER A 619 -17.17 31.96 24.05
C SER A 619 -16.47 31.61 25.35
N VAL A 620 -15.74 32.53 25.94
CA VAL A 620 -15.18 32.38 27.28
C VAL A 620 -16.27 32.05 28.29
N PHE A 621 -15.93 31.21 29.29
CA PHE A 621 -16.85 30.90 30.40
C PHE A 621 -16.76 31.98 31.49
N ARG A 622 -17.87 32.58 31.84
CA ARG A 622 -17.92 33.58 32.90
C ARG A 622 -18.18 32.96 34.26
N ILE A 623 -17.13 32.92 35.08
CA ILE A 623 -17.23 32.53 36.47
C ILE A 623 -17.75 33.75 37.28
N ASN A 624 -18.67 33.51 38.22
CA ASN A 624 -19.06 34.48 39.25
C ASN A 624 -18.99 33.81 40.62
N THR A 625 -17.90 34.06 41.34
CA THR A 625 -17.64 33.43 42.65
C THR A 625 -18.64 33.80 43.72
N LYS A 626 -19.32 34.97 43.59
CA LYS A 626 -20.39 35.38 44.49
C LYS A 626 -21.66 34.53 44.34
N ASN A 627 -21.98 34.18 43.10
CA ASN A 627 -23.20 33.43 42.80
C ASN A 627 -22.97 31.89 42.82
N GLY A 628 -21.72 31.46 42.88
CA GLY A 628 -21.37 30.06 42.74
C GLY A 628 -21.42 29.54 41.31
N ASP A 629 -21.29 30.45 40.31
CA ASP A 629 -21.26 30.10 38.90
C ASP A 629 -19.85 29.60 38.53
N PHE A 630 -19.61 28.29 38.60
CA PHE A 630 -18.32 27.66 38.32
C PHE A 630 -18.39 26.75 37.09
N VAL A 631 -17.23 26.46 36.52
CA VAL A 631 -17.14 25.46 35.42
C VAL A 631 -17.49 24.10 35.96
N ASP A 632 -18.48 23.46 35.34
CA ASP A 632 -18.73 22.02 35.53
C ASP A 632 -17.77 21.21 34.66
N PHE A 633 -16.66 20.77 35.25
CA PHE A 633 -15.70 19.93 34.55
C PHE A 633 -16.21 18.52 34.18
N ASN A 634 -17.43 18.14 34.58
CA ASN A 634 -18.12 16.94 34.13
C ASN A 634 -19.11 17.19 32.98
N GLY A 635 -19.29 18.45 32.60
CA GLY A 635 -20.19 18.85 31.51
C GLY A 635 -19.84 18.24 30.16
N SER A 636 -20.83 18.13 29.27
CA SER A 636 -20.68 17.57 27.93
C SER A 636 -19.90 18.48 26.95
N ASP A 637 -19.64 19.70 27.36
CA ASP A 637 -18.82 20.71 26.66
C ASP A 637 -17.33 20.62 27.00
N ILE A 638 -16.94 19.70 27.90
CA ILE A 638 -15.56 19.39 28.22
C ILE A 638 -15.08 18.23 27.34
N ILE A 639 -14.15 18.55 26.44
CA ILE A 639 -13.56 17.57 25.51
C ILE A 639 -12.52 16.70 26.20
N ALA A 640 -11.62 17.35 26.96
CA ALA A 640 -10.61 16.66 27.75
C ALA A 640 -10.34 17.42 29.06
N PHE A 641 -9.96 16.70 30.09
CA PHE A 641 -9.75 17.25 31.42
C PHE A 641 -8.58 16.54 32.12
N GLY A 642 -7.82 17.32 32.88
CA GLY A 642 -6.78 16.79 33.77
C GLY A 642 -6.59 17.71 34.99
N ARG A 643 -6.27 17.13 36.13
CA ARG A 643 -6.05 17.85 37.38
C ARG A 643 -4.99 17.18 38.24
N LEU A 644 -4.16 18.03 38.83
CA LEU A 644 -3.27 17.64 39.92
C LEU A 644 -3.73 18.41 41.19
N GLU A 645 -3.92 17.67 42.27
CA GLU A 645 -4.09 18.20 43.63
C GLU A 645 -3.04 17.58 44.52
N SER A 646 -2.37 18.41 45.34
CA SER A 646 -1.31 17.94 46.24
C SER A 646 -1.29 18.75 47.52
N ASP A 647 -1.26 18.07 48.68
CA ASP A 647 -0.97 18.64 49.98
C ASP A 647 0.50 18.50 50.39
N GLN A 648 1.30 17.84 49.53
CA GLN A 648 2.72 17.59 49.77
C GLN A 648 3.53 18.86 49.58
N SER A 649 4.27 19.23 50.65
CA SER A 649 5.22 20.35 50.55
C SER A 649 6.52 19.90 49.94
N HIS A 650 7.01 20.65 48.95
CA HIS A 650 8.29 20.47 48.29
C HIS A 650 9.14 21.72 48.43
N SER A 651 10.33 21.62 49.00
CA SER A 651 11.30 22.73 49.09
C SER A 651 11.92 23.03 47.72
N ASP A 652 12.04 22.01 46.87
CA ASP A 652 12.62 22.10 45.54
C ASP A 652 11.52 21.88 44.49
N TYR A 653 11.79 22.34 43.27
CA TYR A 653 10.89 22.05 42.15
C TYR A 653 10.85 20.56 41.81
N VAL A 654 9.63 20.09 41.60
CA VAL A 654 9.38 18.74 41.09
C VAL A 654 8.67 18.86 39.75
N GLU A 655 9.08 18.02 38.82
CA GLU A 655 8.38 17.88 37.53
C GLU A 655 7.04 17.20 37.74
N PHE A 656 6.01 17.72 37.11
CA PHE A 656 4.70 17.09 37.09
C PHE A 656 4.22 16.78 35.66
N THR A 657 3.36 15.79 35.57
CA THR A 657 2.63 15.46 34.36
C THR A 657 1.17 15.28 34.72
N ILE A 658 0.29 16.05 34.09
CA ILE A 658 -1.16 15.94 34.18
C ILE A 658 -1.67 15.37 32.86
N PRO A 659 -1.94 14.05 32.75
CA PRO A 659 -2.60 13.48 31.57
C PRO A 659 -3.96 14.12 31.36
N LEU A 660 -4.32 14.39 30.10
CA LEU A 660 -5.64 14.83 29.72
C LEU A 660 -6.52 13.62 29.41
N GLU A 661 -7.54 13.38 30.23
CA GLU A 661 -8.56 12.38 29.96
C GLU A 661 -9.51 12.90 28.88
N TYR A 662 -9.40 12.33 27.67
CA TYR A 662 -10.29 12.66 26.55
C TYR A 662 -11.63 11.92 26.71
N ARG A 663 -12.73 12.68 26.65
CA ARG A 663 -14.10 12.16 26.55
C ARG A 663 -14.56 12.06 25.11
N TYR A 664 -13.98 12.90 24.25
CA TYR A 664 -14.26 12.96 22.82
C TYR A 664 -12.94 13.05 22.04
N THR A 665 -12.61 12.00 21.31
CA THR A 665 -11.42 11.95 20.44
C THR A 665 -11.67 12.48 19.03
N ASP A 666 -12.92 12.66 18.66
CA ASP A 666 -13.41 13.14 17.36
C ASP A 666 -13.71 14.65 17.33
N LYS A 667 -13.85 15.31 18.50
CA LYS A 667 -14.11 16.75 18.59
C LYS A 667 -12.81 17.55 18.55
N THR A 668 -12.86 18.69 17.87
CA THR A 668 -11.79 19.70 17.89
C THR A 668 -12.05 20.70 18.99
N PRO A 669 -11.10 20.94 19.91
CA PRO A 669 -11.23 21.97 20.94
C PRO A 669 -11.37 23.36 20.33
N LYS A 670 -12.11 24.23 21.00
CA LYS A 670 -12.22 25.65 20.66
C LYS A 670 -11.54 26.54 21.70
N TYR A 671 -11.52 26.09 22.96
CA TYR A 671 -10.88 26.80 24.05
C TYR A 671 -10.05 25.83 24.91
N ILE A 672 -9.00 26.42 25.53
CA ILE A 672 -8.23 25.80 26.60
C ILE A 672 -8.35 26.62 27.88
N VAL A 673 -8.52 25.93 28.99
CA VAL A 673 -8.41 26.46 30.33
C VAL A 673 -7.21 25.82 31.01
N ILE A 674 -6.28 26.65 31.52
CA ILE A 674 -5.27 26.22 32.47
C ILE A 674 -5.47 27.11 33.69
N SER A 675 -5.61 26.52 34.87
CA SER A 675 -5.70 27.25 36.12
C SER A 675 -4.82 26.63 37.19
N ALA A 676 -4.26 27.45 38.04
CA ALA A 676 -3.47 27.02 39.17
C ALA A 676 -3.85 27.86 40.42
N ALA A 677 -3.91 27.22 41.57
CA ALA A 677 -4.22 27.86 42.82
C ALA A 677 -3.38 27.27 43.97
N ALA A 678 -2.93 28.11 44.85
CA ALA A 678 -2.21 27.70 46.08
C ALA A 678 -3.17 27.08 47.13
N SER A 679 -4.47 27.31 46.98
CA SER A 679 -5.52 26.77 47.86
C SER A 679 -6.68 26.24 46.99
N TYR A 680 -6.94 24.93 47.00
CA TYR A 680 -7.91 24.26 46.11
C TYR A 680 -9.38 24.62 46.39
N LEU A 681 -9.68 25.11 47.60
CA LEU A 681 -11.01 25.63 47.97
C LEU A 681 -11.09 27.14 47.95
N GLY A 682 -10.18 27.80 47.24
CA GLY A 682 -10.13 29.27 47.14
C GLY A 682 -11.41 29.91 46.62
N ASP A 683 -12.09 29.23 45.69
CA ASP A 683 -13.39 29.68 45.16
C ASP A 683 -14.51 29.72 46.22
N TYR A 684 -14.32 29.01 47.33
CA TYR A 684 -15.20 28.98 48.50
C TYR A 684 -14.59 29.80 49.67
N PHE A 685 -13.69 30.72 49.39
CA PHE A 685 -13.02 31.57 50.39
C PHE A 685 -12.34 30.77 51.52
N THR A 686 -11.86 29.54 51.18
CA THR A 686 -11.35 28.58 52.15
C THR A 686 -9.91 28.20 51.77
N GLY A 687 -9.01 28.18 52.80
CA GLY A 687 -7.62 27.76 52.60
C GLY A 687 -6.72 28.09 53.78
N GLY A 688 -5.44 27.74 53.63
CA GLY A 688 -4.37 28.03 54.58
C GLY A 688 -3.69 29.35 54.24
N GLU A 689 -3.80 30.35 55.10
CA GLU A 689 -3.05 31.59 54.92
C GLU A 689 -1.55 31.31 54.91
N GLY A 690 -0.85 31.76 53.83
CA GLY A 690 0.56 31.48 53.60
C GLY A 690 0.82 30.17 52.82
N SER A 691 -0.21 29.41 52.41
CA SER A 691 -0.04 28.36 51.38
C SER A 691 0.51 29.01 50.11
N THR A 692 1.61 28.47 49.59
CA THR A 692 2.32 29.06 48.45
C THR A 692 2.67 28.03 47.39
N LEU A 693 2.19 28.28 46.16
CA LEU A 693 2.49 27.48 44.97
C LEU A 693 3.41 28.27 44.07
N TYR A 694 4.44 27.66 43.59
CA TYR A 694 5.30 28.14 42.51
C TYR A 694 5.11 27.30 41.29
N LEU A 695 5.03 27.88 40.10
CA LEU A 695 4.96 27.23 38.80
C LEU A 695 6.00 27.79 37.85
N ASP A 696 6.62 26.91 37.08
CA ASP A 696 7.61 27.30 36.10
C ASP A 696 7.68 26.34 34.94
N GLU A 697 8.15 26.84 33.79
CA GLU A 697 8.46 26.02 32.57
C GLU A 697 7.34 25.05 32.22
N LEU A 698 6.11 25.54 32.02
CA LEU A 698 5.02 24.72 31.55
C LEU A 698 5.17 24.38 30.06
N TRP A 699 4.73 23.18 29.68
CA TRP A 699 4.57 22.83 28.25
C TRP A 699 3.40 21.88 28.04
N LEU A 700 2.87 21.92 26.81
CA LEU A 700 1.85 20.99 26.34
C LEU A 700 2.54 19.82 25.64
N GLU A 701 2.38 18.60 26.19
CA GLU A 701 2.89 17.40 25.56
C GLU A 701 1.88 16.88 24.52
N TYR A 702 2.37 16.56 23.33
CA TYR A 702 1.58 16.13 22.18
C TYR A 702 1.86 14.70 21.75
N ASP A 703 2.91 14.08 22.26
CA ASP A 703 3.32 12.74 21.92
C ASP A 703 3.02 11.77 23.06
N VAL A 704 2.00 10.94 22.89
CA VAL A 704 1.59 9.95 23.91
C VAL A 704 2.72 8.97 24.24
N THR A 705 3.65 8.72 23.32
CA THR A 705 4.78 7.82 23.55
C THR A 705 5.80 8.36 24.57
N LYS A 706 5.69 9.65 24.93
CA LYS A 706 6.48 10.31 25.98
C LYS A 706 5.87 10.18 27.38
N LEU A 707 4.74 9.53 27.50
CA LEU A 707 4.05 9.26 28.76
C LEU A 707 4.39 7.85 29.27
N THR A 708 4.35 7.65 30.59
CA THR A 708 4.40 6.31 31.17
C THR A 708 3.11 5.53 30.84
N ASP A 709 3.12 4.21 30.97
CA ASP A 709 1.92 3.38 30.70
C ASP A 709 0.75 3.76 31.62
N GLU A 710 1.02 4.09 32.92
CA GLU A 710 0.01 4.60 33.84
C GLU A 710 -0.59 5.92 33.35
N GLN A 711 0.24 6.85 32.89
CA GLN A 711 -0.21 8.14 32.36
C GLN A 711 -1.00 7.96 31.05
N LYS A 712 -0.53 7.09 30.15
CA LYS A 712 -1.23 6.74 28.89
C LYS A 712 -2.64 6.19 29.15
N SER A 713 -2.77 5.33 30.18
CA SER A 713 -4.07 4.73 30.51
C SER A 713 -5.13 5.76 30.92
N LYS A 714 -4.70 6.94 31.40
CA LYS A 714 -5.57 8.06 31.80
C LYS A 714 -5.96 8.97 30.65
N VAL A 715 -5.27 8.90 29.50
CA VAL A 715 -5.53 9.84 28.37
C VAL A 715 -6.77 9.45 27.57
N HIS A 716 -7.13 8.18 27.48
CA HIS A 716 -8.29 7.67 26.72
C HIS A 716 -8.25 8.10 25.24
N TYR A 717 -7.06 8.09 24.61
CA TYR A 717 -6.82 8.61 23.26
C TYR A 717 -7.20 7.63 22.11
N LYS A 718 -7.65 6.41 22.45
CA LYS A 718 -8.03 5.33 21.51
C LYS A 718 -9.52 5.32 21.24
#